data_e98d19aeb5bb844b7b927564054aac1d
#
_entry.id   e98d19aeb5bb844b7b927564054aac1d
#
_cell.length_a   1.000
_cell.length_b   1.000
_cell.length_c   1.000
_cell.angle_alpha   90.00
_cell.angle_beta   90.00
_cell.angle_gamma   90.00
#
_symmetry.space_group_name_H-M   'P 1'
#
loop_
_entity.id
_entity.type
_entity.pdbx_description
1 polymer ?
#
loop_
_entity_poly.entity_id
_entity_poly.type
_entity_poly.pdbx_seq_one_letter_code
_entity_poly.pdbx_strand_id
1 'polypeptide(L)'
;MWETAEVKRVLGSSRLVTLTGAGGTGKSRLALHVAWELRRAFADGVWVVGLASLRDPALLGDTVVSALGMTDVSNRDPETVLVDYAAEKQLLLVLDNCEHLLDACAQLMTGLLRAAPGLRVLATSRAPLEVSGERVWQVGPLSLPPEGSVPRDGDRYEALELFERRAADALPGFALTDGNTAAVARLCQRLDGLPLAIELATAALRTLDVEEILDRLQDRFQLLTHGDRAGSARHQTLRAAIEWSFELCTQLERTLWARLSVFPGEFCLDAAEDVCAGEGVVAEDVFTGVAGLVYKSLLVKREEGQVARYRMLETIRQYGREQLSDEEEKALRRRHRDYYLHLAEQAEADWFGPDQAGLLERFESEQPNVRAALEFCLTEPGQARTGLRMAGALYWYWIVRAVRDGRWWLDQALACDTEPSPERAKALWVLSAIALVQGDTAHTLTVLPECVDLARRFDDETVLGHALQQAGKTKWFHDDLPTAAALYEQALAHYRNVGAEGWMPTMALFRLGTIVGALGDTERAVALSQECITLCQATGERWARSWGLWHLALAHWLQRDLLPMTAYAKEALRLKHALRDPLGMAWCVEILIWAAATRDDLRRAAVLFGIAEALWEQIGGSVAPWTTAREWTRQYQTKARDALGSLACEAALQQGKRFTLDEAVAYALDDQPHTPPVSPPAAPSELPLTRRESEVAKLVANGMSNKEIAAALVIARRTAEAHVEHILTKLGFTSRAQIASWITEQRDLE
;
A
#
# COMPACT_ATOMS: atom_id res chain seq x y z
N MET A 1 -2.68 -17.24 -22.09
CA MET A 1 -4.17 -17.02 -22.02
C MET A 1 -4.92 -18.21 -21.39
N TRP A 2 -4.53 -19.45 -21.67
CA TRP A 2 -5.18 -20.65 -21.09
C TRP A 2 -4.98 -20.72 -19.56
N GLU A 3 -3.74 -20.55 -19.08
CA GLU A 3 -3.44 -20.59 -17.64
C GLU A 3 -4.24 -19.53 -16.85
N THR A 4 -4.35 -18.30 -17.39
CA THR A 4 -5.16 -17.23 -16.75
C THR A 4 -6.62 -17.65 -16.57
N ALA A 5 -7.22 -18.23 -17.61
CA ALA A 5 -8.60 -18.70 -17.56
C ALA A 5 -8.78 -19.84 -16.53
N GLU A 6 -7.82 -20.74 -16.46
CA GLU A 6 -7.87 -21.88 -15.55
C GLU A 6 -7.63 -21.47 -14.10
N VAL A 7 -6.66 -20.58 -13.83
CA VAL A 7 -6.45 -20.03 -12.48
C VAL A 7 -7.71 -19.27 -12.00
N LYS A 8 -8.36 -18.50 -12.87
CA LYS A 8 -9.65 -17.86 -12.56
C LYS A 8 -10.74 -18.87 -12.22
N ARG A 9 -10.82 -19.96 -12.98
CA ARG A 9 -11.77 -21.06 -12.73
C ARG A 9 -11.52 -21.71 -11.37
N VAL A 10 -10.26 -21.97 -11.03
CA VAL A 10 -9.86 -22.56 -9.75
C VAL A 10 -10.17 -21.59 -8.59
N LEU A 11 -9.87 -20.30 -8.74
CA LEU A 11 -10.24 -19.25 -7.78
C LEU A 11 -11.77 -19.12 -7.61
N GLY A 12 -12.55 -19.45 -8.63
CA GLY A 12 -14.01 -19.54 -8.54
C GLY A 12 -14.49 -20.62 -7.59
N SER A 13 -13.77 -21.73 -7.47
CA SER A 13 -14.13 -22.91 -6.67
C SER A 13 -13.37 -23.06 -5.36
N SER A 14 -12.21 -22.39 -5.21
CA SER A 14 -11.40 -22.41 -3.98
C SER A 14 -11.11 -20.99 -3.50
N ARG A 15 -11.03 -20.84 -2.18
CA ARG A 15 -10.71 -19.55 -1.56
C ARG A 15 -9.20 -19.25 -1.45
N LEU A 16 -8.37 -20.28 -1.57
CA LEU A 16 -6.89 -20.15 -1.59
C LEU A 16 -6.33 -20.91 -2.78
N VAL A 17 -5.62 -20.21 -3.63
CA VAL A 17 -4.88 -20.79 -4.75
C VAL A 17 -3.43 -20.35 -4.64
N THR A 18 -2.50 -21.32 -4.64
CA THR A 18 -1.07 -21.05 -4.61
C THR A 18 -0.45 -21.43 -5.95
N LEU A 19 0.10 -20.43 -6.63
CA LEU A 19 0.87 -20.62 -7.85
C LEU A 19 2.28 -21.07 -7.46
N THR A 20 2.61 -22.31 -7.76
CA THR A 20 3.94 -22.88 -7.46
C THR A 20 4.77 -23.06 -8.74
N GLY A 21 6.08 -23.13 -8.59
CA GLY A 21 7.00 -23.36 -9.72
C GLY A 21 8.38 -22.77 -9.47
N ALA A 22 9.32 -23.09 -10.35
CA ALA A 22 10.70 -22.59 -10.29
C ALA A 22 10.77 -21.06 -10.40
N GLY A 23 11.90 -20.47 -10.00
CA GLY A 23 12.19 -19.05 -10.25
C GLY A 23 12.12 -18.76 -11.76
N GLY A 24 11.65 -17.57 -12.13
CA GLY A 24 11.61 -17.14 -13.53
C GLY A 24 10.52 -17.75 -14.43
N THR A 25 9.62 -18.61 -13.90
CA THR A 25 8.48 -19.17 -14.65
C THR A 25 7.33 -18.20 -14.89
N GLY A 26 7.37 -17.01 -14.29
CA GLY A 26 6.33 -16.00 -14.48
C GLY A 26 5.16 -16.04 -13.48
N LYS A 27 5.29 -16.73 -12.33
CA LYS A 27 4.26 -16.83 -11.28
C LYS A 27 3.66 -15.48 -10.89
N SER A 28 4.52 -14.53 -10.49
CA SER A 28 4.10 -13.17 -10.11
C SER A 28 3.39 -12.46 -11.25
N ARG A 29 3.87 -12.58 -12.48
CA ARG A 29 3.25 -11.98 -13.66
C ARG A 29 1.87 -12.57 -13.94
N LEU A 30 1.72 -13.88 -13.82
CA LEU A 30 0.44 -14.57 -13.97
C LEU A 30 -0.53 -14.14 -12.86
N ALA A 31 -0.07 -14.08 -11.59
CA ALA A 31 -0.88 -13.63 -10.46
C ALA A 31 -1.40 -12.20 -10.66
N LEU A 32 -0.52 -11.27 -11.04
CA LEU A 32 -0.87 -9.88 -11.30
C LEU A 32 -1.83 -9.74 -12.49
N HIS A 33 -1.65 -10.54 -13.54
CA HIS A 33 -2.56 -10.53 -14.69
C HIS A 33 -3.96 -11.05 -14.33
N VAL A 34 -4.04 -12.15 -13.59
CA VAL A 34 -5.30 -12.69 -13.06
C VAL A 34 -5.99 -11.66 -12.14
N ALA A 35 -5.22 -11.02 -11.25
CA ALA A 35 -5.69 -9.98 -10.34
C ALA A 35 -6.30 -8.80 -11.12
N TRP A 36 -5.60 -8.32 -12.14
CA TRP A 36 -6.07 -7.24 -13.01
C TRP A 36 -7.38 -7.57 -13.72
N GLU A 37 -7.52 -8.78 -14.27
CA GLU A 37 -8.75 -9.21 -14.93
C GLU A 37 -9.91 -9.35 -13.95
N LEU A 38 -9.64 -9.77 -12.71
CA LEU A 38 -10.66 -9.97 -11.68
C LEU A 38 -11.04 -8.70 -10.89
N ARG A 39 -10.39 -7.56 -11.12
CA ARG A 39 -10.59 -6.32 -10.34
C ARG A 39 -12.03 -5.82 -10.26
N ARG A 40 -12.88 -6.17 -11.24
CA ARG A 40 -14.31 -5.81 -11.26
C ARG A 40 -15.21 -6.86 -10.60
N ALA A 41 -14.68 -8.04 -10.30
CA ALA A 41 -15.42 -9.14 -9.71
C ALA A 41 -15.47 -9.08 -8.17
N PHE A 42 -14.58 -8.29 -7.55
CA PHE A 42 -14.50 -8.10 -6.12
C PHE A 42 -14.93 -6.70 -5.74
N ALA A 43 -16.03 -6.60 -4.99
CA ALA A 43 -16.63 -5.31 -4.62
C ALA A 43 -15.70 -4.46 -3.74
N ASP A 44 -14.91 -5.11 -2.87
CA ASP A 44 -13.97 -4.45 -1.96
C ASP A 44 -12.53 -4.45 -2.49
N GLY A 45 -12.37 -4.74 -3.79
CA GLY A 45 -11.11 -4.56 -4.50
C GLY A 45 -10.21 -5.79 -4.56
N VAL A 46 -9.08 -5.57 -5.24
CA VAL A 46 -7.97 -6.52 -5.39
C VAL A 46 -6.71 -5.87 -4.87
N TRP A 47 -6.05 -6.54 -3.93
CA TRP A 47 -4.92 -6.00 -3.19
C TRP A 47 -3.69 -6.87 -3.37
N VAL A 48 -2.54 -6.25 -3.64
CA VAL A 48 -1.28 -6.95 -3.90
C VAL A 48 -0.28 -6.66 -2.80
N VAL A 49 0.23 -7.71 -2.18
CA VAL A 49 1.24 -7.65 -1.13
C VAL A 49 2.52 -8.29 -1.63
N GLY A 50 3.54 -7.49 -1.89
CA GLY A 50 4.87 -7.97 -2.27
C GLY A 50 5.70 -8.31 -1.04
N LEU A 51 6.02 -9.57 -0.85
CA LEU A 51 6.75 -10.06 0.32
C LEU A 51 8.27 -10.19 0.10
N ALA A 52 8.76 -10.00 -1.11
CA ALA A 52 10.17 -10.24 -1.47
C ALA A 52 11.19 -9.51 -0.58
N SER A 53 10.87 -8.32 -0.09
CA SER A 53 11.72 -7.50 0.79
C SER A 53 11.48 -7.74 2.29
N LEU A 54 10.42 -8.44 2.65
CA LEU A 54 10.06 -8.71 4.04
C LEU A 54 10.82 -9.94 4.54
N ARG A 55 11.65 -9.78 5.57
CA ARG A 55 12.42 -10.88 6.17
C ARG A 55 11.87 -11.33 7.51
N ASP A 56 11.40 -10.38 8.32
CA ASP A 56 10.86 -10.69 9.64
C ASP A 56 9.39 -11.13 9.53
N PRO A 57 9.07 -12.38 9.89
CA PRO A 57 7.69 -12.87 9.91
C PRO A 57 6.74 -12.05 10.80
N ALA A 58 7.25 -11.43 11.86
CA ALA A 58 6.45 -10.62 12.78
C ALA A 58 5.81 -9.40 12.12
N LEU A 59 6.41 -8.88 11.05
CA LEU A 59 5.90 -7.73 10.29
C LEU A 59 4.93 -8.13 9.17
N LEU A 60 4.64 -9.42 8.97
CA LEU A 60 3.77 -9.87 7.88
C LEU A 60 2.36 -9.28 8.00
N GLY A 61 1.75 -9.35 9.18
CA GLY A 61 0.42 -8.79 9.43
C GLY A 61 0.36 -7.29 9.14
N ASP A 62 1.32 -6.53 9.64
CA ASP A 62 1.40 -5.08 9.40
C ASP A 62 1.64 -4.74 7.93
N THR A 63 2.43 -5.56 7.23
CA THR A 63 2.65 -5.41 5.78
C THR A 63 1.34 -5.63 4.99
N VAL A 64 0.52 -6.60 5.39
CA VAL A 64 -0.80 -6.84 4.77
C VAL A 64 -1.76 -5.69 5.11
N VAL A 65 -1.82 -5.23 6.36
CA VAL A 65 -2.61 -4.06 6.78
C VAL A 65 -2.26 -2.84 5.93
N SER A 66 -0.98 -2.53 5.81
CA SER A 66 -0.49 -1.40 5.00
C SER A 66 -0.86 -1.56 3.52
N ALA A 67 -0.69 -2.75 2.94
CA ALA A 67 -1.02 -3.02 1.54
C ALA A 67 -2.52 -2.91 1.25
N LEU A 68 -3.39 -3.15 2.23
CA LEU A 68 -4.83 -2.92 2.14
C LEU A 68 -5.22 -1.43 2.24
N GLY A 69 -4.23 -0.53 2.30
CA GLY A 69 -4.46 0.91 2.44
C GLY A 69 -5.00 1.30 3.82
N MET A 70 -4.86 0.45 4.81
CA MET A 70 -5.25 0.73 6.18
C MET A 70 -4.10 1.43 6.90
N THR A 71 -4.39 2.54 7.55
CA THR A 71 -3.45 3.20 8.47
C THR A 71 -3.87 2.85 9.90
N ASP A 72 -3.75 1.56 10.27
CA ASP A 72 -4.14 1.13 11.62
C ASP A 72 -3.23 1.78 12.67
N VAL A 73 -3.81 2.61 13.50
CA VAL A 73 -3.14 3.28 14.62
C VAL A 73 -3.44 2.59 15.96
N SER A 74 -4.19 1.48 15.96
CA SER A 74 -4.52 0.75 17.19
C SER A 74 -3.32 -0.07 17.71
N ASN A 75 -3.37 -0.42 18.99
CA ASN A 75 -2.41 -1.37 19.59
C ASN A 75 -2.92 -2.81 19.56
N ARG A 76 -3.88 -3.11 18.67
CA ARG A 76 -4.45 -4.45 18.51
C ARG A 76 -3.51 -5.32 17.68
N ASP A 77 -3.58 -6.63 17.91
CA ASP A 77 -2.85 -7.58 17.08
C ASP A 77 -3.23 -7.44 15.59
N PRO A 78 -2.26 -7.39 14.65
CA PRO A 78 -2.51 -7.20 13.21
C PRO A 78 -3.45 -8.24 12.61
N GLU A 79 -3.35 -9.51 13.07
CA GLU A 79 -4.22 -10.58 12.60
C GLU A 79 -5.68 -10.31 13.00
N THR A 80 -5.91 -9.83 14.22
CA THR A 80 -7.24 -9.43 14.69
C THR A 80 -7.82 -8.28 13.86
N VAL A 81 -7.00 -7.28 13.56
CA VAL A 81 -7.40 -6.14 12.72
C VAL A 81 -7.78 -6.59 11.31
N LEU A 82 -6.96 -7.46 10.71
CA LEU A 82 -7.23 -8.01 9.38
C LEU A 82 -8.49 -8.88 9.34
N VAL A 83 -8.73 -9.67 10.40
CA VAL A 83 -9.94 -10.49 10.55
C VAL A 83 -11.18 -9.60 10.58
N ASP A 84 -11.20 -8.58 11.44
CA ASP A 84 -12.32 -7.66 11.55
C ASP A 84 -12.57 -6.90 10.24
N TYR A 85 -11.49 -6.45 9.59
CA TYR A 85 -11.60 -5.76 8.31
C TYR A 85 -12.17 -6.64 7.20
N ALA A 86 -11.73 -7.90 7.12
CA ALA A 86 -12.09 -8.79 6.02
C ALA A 86 -13.41 -9.53 6.22
N ALA A 87 -13.96 -9.56 7.45
CA ALA A 87 -15.10 -10.42 7.84
C ALA A 87 -16.31 -10.30 6.91
N GLU A 88 -16.68 -9.08 6.51
CA GLU A 88 -17.85 -8.80 5.67
C GLU A 88 -17.49 -8.41 4.23
N LYS A 89 -16.20 -8.41 3.88
CA LYS A 89 -15.71 -7.92 2.59
C LYS A 89 -15.58 -9.02 1.55
N GLN A 90 -15.79 -8.63 0.30
CA GLN A 90 -15.55 -9.44 -0.89
C GLN A 90 -14.28 -8.92 -1.59
N LEU A 91 -13.13 -9.41 -1.19
CA LEU A 91 -11.83 -8.95 -1.70
C LEU A 91 -10.95 -10.10 -2.17
N LEU A 92 -10.05 -9.80 -3.09
CA LEU A 92 -8.95 -10.69 -3.50
C LEU A 92 -7.63 -10.16 -2.94
N LEU A 93 -6.96 -10.99 -2.15
CA LEU A 93 -5.62 -10.73 -1.66
C LEU A 93 -4.60 -11.51 -2.48
N VAL A 94 -3.63 -10.83 -3.08
CA VAL A 94 -2.52 -11.45 -3.80
C VAL A 94 -1.27 -11.34 -2.93
N LEU A 95 -0.73 -12.49 -2.50
CA LEU A 95 0.53 -12.57 -1.76
C LEU A 95 1.64 -13.00 -2.71
N ASP A 96 2.55 -12.09 -3.03
CA ASP A 96 3.62 -12.37 -3.97
C ASP A 96 4.95 -12.68 -3.26
N ASN A 97 5.58 -13.81 -3.64
CA ASN A 97 6.87 -14.26 -3.13
C ASN A 97 6.87 -14.74 -1.68
N CYS A 98 6.00 -15.72 -1.37
CA CYS A 98 5.83 -16.26 0.00
C CYS A 98 6.93 -17.26 0.44
N GLU A 99 7.83 -17.72 -0.44
CA GLU A 99 8.71 -18.86 -0.21
C GLU A 99 9.61 -18.78 1.02
N HIS A 100 9.94 -17.61 1.50
CA HIS A 100 10.80 -17.39 2.67
C HIS A 100 10.00 -17.11 3.96
N LEU A 101 8.67 -17.03 3.88
CA LEU A 101 7.75 -16.76 4.98
C LEU A 101 6.59 -17.77 5.04
N LEU A 102 6.81 -19.01 4.58
CA LEU A 102 5.76 -20.01 4.41
C LEU A 102 4.92 -20.21 5.66
N ASP A 103 5.56 -20.46 6.81
CA ASP A 103 4.86 -20.73 8.07
C ASP A 103 4.02 -19.53 8.53
N ALA A 104 4.56 -18.32 8.46
CA ALA A 104 3.84 -17.10 8.82
C ALA A 104 2.66 -16.84 7.89
N CYS A 105 2.86 -17.00 6.56
CA CYS A 105 1.78 -16.90 5.58
C CYS A 105 0.70 -17.95 5.84
N ALA A 106 1.06 -19.19 6.14
CA ALA A 106 0.13 -20.26 6.43
C ALA A 106 -0.72 -19.97 7.69
N GLN A 107 -0.09 -19.49 8.76
CA GLN A 107 -0.77 -19.10 10.00
C GLN A 107 -1.76 -17.97 9.76
N LEU A 108 -1.32 -16.87 9.15
CA LEU A 108 -2.16 -15.70 8.86
C LEU A 108 -3.34 -16.08 7.94
N MET A 109 -3.08 -16.84 6.86
CA MET A 109 -4.14 -17.25 5.94
C MET A 109 -5.14 -18.20 6.58
N THR A 110 -4.70 -19.07 7.47
CA THR A 110 -5.60 -19.97 8.22
C THR A 110 -6.58 -19.17 9.08
N GLY A 111 -6.11 -18.15 9.80
CA GLY A 111 -6.95 -17.24 10.60
C GLY A 111 -7.96 -16.48 9.74
N LEU A 112 -7.45 -15.81 8.70
CA LEU A 112 -8.28 -14.97 7.81
C LEU A 112 -9.34 -15.76 7.04
N LEU A 113 -8.98 -16.89 6.43
CA LEU A 113 -9.94 -17.72 5.67
C LEU A 113 -11.02 -18.33 6.54
N ARG A 114 -10.76 -18.54 7.82
CA ARG A 114 -11.77 -19.02 8.77
C ARG A 114 -12.81 -17.93 9.08
N ALA A 115 -12.36 -16.70 9.27
CA ALA A 115 -13.17 -15.58 9.73
C ALA A 115 -13.87 -14.82 8.60
N ALA A 116 -13.27 -14.75 7.40
CA ALA A 116 -13.72 -13.95 6.27
C ALA A 116 -14.21 -14.83 5.09
N PRO A 117 -15.52 -15.15 5.00
CA PRO A 117 -16.06 -16.03 3.95
C PRO A 117 -15.97 -15.43 2.54
N GLY A 118 -15.96 -14.09 2.42
CA GLY A 118 -15.84 -13.36 1.15
C GLY A 118 -14.40 -13.17 0.66
N LEU A 119 -13.39 -13.48 1.49
CA LEU A 119 -12.00 -13.38 1.14
C LEU A 119 -11.56 -14.50 0.19
N ARG A 120 -10.84 -14.13 -0.86
CA ARG A 120 -10.08 -15.07 -1.70
C ARG A 120 -8.61 -14.66 -1.71
N VAL A 121 -7.74 -15.65 -1.80
CA VAL A 121 -6.29 -15.46 -1.76
C VAL A 121 -5.65 -16.12 -2.97
N LEU A 122 -4.74 -15.39 -3.63
CA LEU A 122 -3.86 -15.88 -4.68
C LEU A 122 -2.42 -15.70 -4.23
N ALA A 123 -1.74 -16.79 -3.89
CA ALA A 123 -0.36 -16.75 -3.44
C ALA A 123 0.60 -17.16 -4.56
N THR A 124 1.82 -16.60 -4.56
CA THR A 124 2.93 -17.13 -5.37
C THR A 124 4.07 -17.60 -4.46
N SER A 125 4.59 -18.77 -4.74
CA SER A 125 5.65 -19.38 -3.94
C SER A 125 6.43 -20.43 -4.75
N ARG A 126 7.57 -20.89 -4.23
CA ARG A 126 8.26 -22.08 -4.76
C ARG A 126 7.66 -23.39 -4.23
N ALA A 127 7.02 -23.33 -3.06
CA ALA A 127 6.37 -24.46 -2.40
C ALA A 127 4.93 -24.11 -1.99
N PRO A 128 4.05 -25.09 -1.77
CA PRO A 128 2.72 -24.86 -1.20
C PRO A 128 2.81 -24.20 0.18
N LEU A 129 1.72 -23.50 0.58
CA LEU A 129 1.56 -22.96 1.93
C LEU A 129 1.10 -24.02 2.94
N GLU A 130 0.61 -25.17 2.47
CA GLU A 130 0.09 -26.29 3.29
C GLU A 130 -1.13 -25.90 4.18
N VAL A 131 -1.93 -24.98 3.69
CA VAL A 131 -3.16 -24.52 4.38
C VAL A 131 -4.36 -25.39 3.95
N SER A 132 -5.23 -25.70 4.91
CA SER A 132 -6.44 -26.49 4.62
C SER A 132 -7.34 -25.80 3.59
N GLY A 133 -7.71 -26.54 2.53
CA GLY A 133 -8.49 -26.01 1.40
C GLY A 133 -7.67 -25.30 0.33
N GLU A 134 -6.36 -25.27 0.47
CA GLU A 134 -5.45 -24.77 -0.57
C GLU A 134 -5.58 -25.58 -1.87
N ARG A 135 -5.57 -24.87 -2.99
CA ARG A 135 -5.40 -25.45 -4.33
C ARG A 135 -4.07 -25.02 -4.89
N VAL A 136 -3.19 -25.96 -5.11
CA VAL A 136 -1.89 -25.73 -5.71
C VAL A 136 -2.02 -25.79 -7.22
N TRP A 137 -1.56 -24.72 -7.89
CA TRP A 137 -1.44 -24.64 -9.34
C TRP A 137 0.03 -24.52 -9.71
N GLN A 138 0.55 -25.54 -10.39
CA GLN A 138 1.94 -25.53 -10.84
C GLN A 138 2.06 -24.73 -12.15
N VAL A 139 2.76 -23.59 -12.09
CA VAL A 139 3.11 -22.78 -13.27
C VAL A 139 4.27 -23.45 -13.99
N GLY A 140 4.00 -23.93 -15.19
CA GLY A 140 4.99 -24.57 -16.05
C GLY A 140 5.83 -23.56 -16.84
N PRO A 141 6.82 -24.05 -17.60
CA PRO A 141 7.45 -23.26 -18.65
C PRO A 141 6.46 -23.01 -19.79
N LEU A 142 6.79 -22.05 -20.64
CA LEU A 142 6.02 -21.77 -21.86
C LEU A 142 6.08 -22.97 -22.82
N SER A 143 5.02 -23.14 -23.62
CA SER A 143 4.93 -24.19 -24.61
C SER A 143 6.05 -24.08 -25.66
N LEU A 144 6.64 -25.22 -26.00
CA LEU A 144 7.77 -25.35 -26.91
C LEU A 144 7.41 -26.29 -28.08
N PRO A 145 7.97 -26.08 -29.28
CA PRO A 145 7.88 -27.06 -30.35
C PRO A 145 8.58 -28.38 -29.92
N PRO A 146 8.14 -29.55 -30.41
CA PRO A 146 8.82 -30.83 -30.15
C PRO A 146 10.28 -30.80 -30.60
N GLU A 147 11.15 -31.52 -29.86
CA GLU A 147 12.56 -31.57 -30.21
C GLU A 147 12.76 -32.05 -31.66
N GLY A 148 13.65 -31.36 -32.38
CA GLY A 148 13.97 -31.65 -33.77
C GLY A 148 12.87 -31.28 -34.80
N SER A 149 11.75 -30.67 -34.36
CA SER A 149 10.73 -30.16 -35.26
C SER A 149 10.95 -28.67 -35.56
N VAL A 150 10.75 -28.28 -36.81
CA VAL A 150 10.66 -26.88 -37.21
C VAL A 150 9.18 -26.50 -37.20
N PRO A 151 8.78 -25.45 -36.46
CA PRO A 151 7.40 -24.97 -36.46
C PRO A 151 6.92 -24.68 -37.88
N ARG A 152 5.70 -25.08 -38.20
CA ARG A 152 5.07 -24.79 -39.48
C ARG A 152 4.30 -23.50 -39.40
N ASP A 153 4.01 -22.91 -40.56
CA ASP A 153 3.15 -21.74 -40.66
C ASP A 153 1.80 -22.05 -40.01
N GLY A 154 1.43 -21.26 -38.95
CA GLY A 154 0.21 -21.47 -38.17
C GLY A 154 0.39 -22.20 -36.83
N ASP A 155 1.51 -22.85 -36.55
CA ASP A 155 1.82 -23.39 -35.22
C ASP A 155 2.10 -22.29 -34.23
N ARG A 156 1.45 -22.32 -33.04
CA ARG A 156 1.63 -21.33 -31.98
C ARG A 156 2.29 -21.95 -30.76
N TYR A 157 3.43 -21.40 -30.40
CA TYR A 157 4.18 -21.76 -29.19
C TYR A 157 4.49 -20.52 -28.38
N GLU A 158 4.04 -20.47 -27.13
CA GLU A 158 4.14 -19.29 -26.25
C GLU A 158 5.59 -18.82 -26.07
N ALA A 159 6.56 -19.74 -26.05
CA ALA A 159 7.98 -19.40 -25.95
C ALA A 159 8.47 -18.63 -27.17
N LEU A 160 8.05 -19.02 -28.40
CA LEU A 160 8.42 -18.31 -29.62
C LEU A 160 7.70 -16.96 -29.73
N GLU A 161 6.42 -16.89 -29.33
CA GLU A 161 5.67 -15.62 -29.31
C GLU A 161 6.30 -14.61 -28.32
N LEU A 162 6.75 -15.09 -27.15
CA LEU A 162 7.48 -14.25 -26.18
C LEU A 162 8.82 -13.79 -26.77
N PHE A 163 9.58 -14.74 -27.35
CA PHE A 163 10.87 -14.42 -27.95
C PHE A 163 10.72 -13.36 -29.05
N GLU A 164 9.81 -13.55 -30.02
CA GLU A 164 9.58 -12.61 -31.12
C GLU A 164 9.25 -11.22 -30.59
N ARG A 165 8.33 -11.13 -29.63
CA ARG A 165 7.94 -9.85 -29.01
C ARG A 165 9.12 -9.15 -28.35
N ARG A 166 9.90 -9.88 -27.53
CA ARG A 166 11.06 -9.32 -26.83
C ARG A 166 12.23 -9.02 -27.77
N ALA A 167 12.39 -9.84 -28.80
CA ALA A 167 13.36 -9.59 -29.83
C ALA A 167 13.04 -8.34 -30.66
N ALA A 168 11.77 -8.09 -30.96
CA ALA A 168 11.33 -6.85 -31.63
C ALA A 168 11.55 -5.61 -30.75
N ASP A 169 11.38 -5.72 -29.42
CA ASP A 169 11.72 -4.65 -28.46
C ASP A 169 13.24 -4.37 -28.43
N ALA A 170 14.06 -5.41 -28.55
CA ALA A 170 15.52 -5.31 -28.54
C ALA A 170 16.11 -4.87 -29.88
N LEU A 171 15.57 -5.38 -30.98
CA LEU A 171 16.00 -5.15 -32.35
C LEU A 171 14.79 -4.76 -33.22
N PRO A 172 14.53 -3.47 -33.44
CA PRO A 172 13.41 -3.01 -34.24
C PRO A 172 13.42 -3.65 -35.64
N GLY A 173 12.30 -4.27 -36.03
CA GLY A 173 12.16 -4.97 -37.28
C GLY A 173 12.48 -6.49 -37.23
N PHE A 174 12.84 -7.02 -36.07
CA PHE A 174 12.94 -8.46 -35.89
C PHE A 174 11.55 -9.12 -36.02
N ALA A 175 11.49 -10.17 -36.81
CA ALA A 175 10.33 -11.04 -36.95
C ALA A 175 10.79 -12.50 -37.16
N LEU A 176 9.95 -13.43 -36.77
CA LEU A 176 10.18 -14.84 -37.12
C LEU A 176 9.99 -15.03 -38.61
N THR A 177 10.96 -15.69 -39.25
CA THR A 177 11.00 -16.00 -40.69
C THR A 177 11.39 -17.45 -40.87
N ASP A 178 11.16 -18.00 -42.05
CA ASP A 178 11.64 -19.36 -42.39
C ASP A 178 13.14 -19.53 -42.15
N GLY A 179 13.93 -18.46 -42.27
CA GLY A 179 15.37 -18.48 -42.09
C GLY A 179 15.87 -18.55 -40.64
N ASN A 180 15.10 -18.01 -39.68
CA ASN A 180 15.52 -17.89 -38.27
C ASN A 180 14.66 -18.71 -37.30
N THR A 181 13.44 -19.12 -37.67
CA THR A 181 12.50 -19.82 -36.79
C THR A 181 13.10 -21.11 -36.19
N ALA A 182 13.87 -21.89 -36.98
CA ALA A 182 14.51 -23.10 -36.50
C ALA A 182 15.56 -22.82 -35.42
N ALA A 183 16.36 -21.76 -35.57
CA ALA A 183 17.35 -21.35 -34.59
C ALA A 183 16.71 -20.86 -33.32
N VAL A 184 15.66 -20.00 -33.44
CA VAL A 184 14.88 -19.50 -32.31
C VAL A 184 14.21 -20.64 -31.55
N ALA A 185 13.63 -21.62 -32.25
CA ALA A 185 13.03 -22.79 -31.62
C ALA A 185 14.06 -23.60 -30.79
N ARG A 186 15.25 -23.87 -31.36
CA ARG A 186 16.35 -24.53 -30.63
C ARG A 186 16.79 -23.72 -29.41
N LEU A 187 16.88 -22.39 -29.55
CA LEU A 187 17.24 -21.52 -28.45
C LEU A 187 16.20 -21.58 -27.33
N CYS A 188 14.91 -21.43 -27.63
CA CYS A 188 13.84 -21.55 -26.65
C CYS A 188 13.78 -22.90 -25.96
N GLN A 189 14.07 -24.01 -26.72
CA GLN A 189 14.19 -25.35 -26.15
C GLN A 189 15.35 -25.44 -25.16
N ARG A 190 16.52 -24.89 -25.50
CA ARG A 190 17.70 -24.83 -24.61
C ARG A 190 17.45 -24.02 -23.33
N LEU A 191 16.60 -23.01 -23.42
CA LEU A 191 16.16 -22.18 -22.27
C LEU A 191 14.97 -22.82 -21.54
N ASP A 192 14.62 -24.09 -21.81
CA ASP A 192 13.49 -24.83 -21.20
C ASP A 192 12.15 -24.08 -21.24
N GLY A 193 11.97 -23.15 -22.19
CA GLY A 193 10.79 -22.28 -22.25
C GLY A 193 10.61 -21.36 -21.04
N LEU A 194 11.66 -21.09 -20.27
CA LEU A 194 11.60 -20.22 -19.10
C LEU A 194 11.51 -18.75 -19.50
N PRO A 195 10.43 -18.04 -19.16
CA PRO A 195 10.23 -16.65 -19.58
C PRO A 195 11.41 -15.73 -19.28
N LEU A 196 11.96 -15.78 -18.07
CA LEU A 196 13.09 -14.93 -17.68
C LEU A 196 14.35 -15.27 -18.48
N ALA A 197 14.62 -16.54 -18.72
CA ALA A 197 15.78 -16.96 -19.53
C ALA A 197 15.64 -16.48 -20.99
N ILE A 198 14.44 -16.54 -21.56
CA ILE A 198 14.13 -16.01 -22.89
C ILE A 198 14.32 -14.49 -22.94
N GLU A 199 13.82 -13.75 -21.93
CA GLU A 199 14.00 -12.29 -21.85
C GLU A 199 15.47 -11.88 -21.76
N LEU A 200 16.27 -12.62 -21.00
CA LEU A 200 17.72 -12.39 -20.91
C LEU A 200 18.44 -12.69 -22.24
N ALA A 201 18.07 -13.78 -22.91
CA ALA A 201 18.65 -14.16 -24.20
C ALA A 201 18.30 -13.14 -25.29
N THR A 202 17.05 -12.67 -25.33
CA THR A 202 16.62 -11.66 -26.34
C THR A 202 17.30 -10.31 -26.14
N ALA A 203 17.66 -9.93 -24.92
CA ALA A 203 18.43 -8.71 -24.69
C ALA A 203 19.81 -8.73 -25.37
N ALA A 204 20.41 -9.91 -25.54
CA ALA A 204 21.69 -10.08 -26.19
C ALA A 204 21.62 -9.93 -27.73
N LEU A 205 20.44 -9.99 -28.35
CA LEU A 205 20.27 -9.77 -29.80
C LEU A 205 20.71 -8.36 -30.27
N ARG A 206 20.91 -7.46 -29.35
CA ARG A 206 21.49 -6.13 -29.63
C ARG A 206 22.96 -6.19 -30.07
N THR A 207 23.65 -7.27 -29.73
CA THR A 207 25.10 -7.45 -29.97
C THR A 207 25.47 -8.76 -30.62
N LEU A 208 24.62 -9.77 -30.58
CA LEU A 208 24.86 -11.11 -31.09
C LEU A 208 23.67 -11.53 -31.95
N ASP A 209 23.90 -12.44 -32.92
CA ASP A 209 22.80 -13.09 -33.61
C ASP A 209 22.29 -14.34 -32.87
N VAL A 210 21.17 -14.93 -33.33
CA VAL A 210 20.52 -16.05 -32.66
C VAL A 210 21.42 -17.30 -32.61
N GLU A 211 22.20 -17.59 -33.66
CA GLU A 211 23.10 -18.75 -33.70
C GLU A 211 24.31 -18.54 -32.76
N GLU A 212 24.87 -17.34 -32.73
CA GLU A 212 25.95 -16.99 -31.77
C GLU A 212 25.51 -17.15 -30.32
N ILE A 213 24.26 -16.72 -30.00
CA ILE A 213 23.66 -16.90 -28.67
C ILE A 213 23.55 -18.41 -28.35
N LEU A 214 23.05 -19.18 -29.30
CA LEU A 214 22.85 -20.62 -29.15
C LEU A 214 24.17 -21.36 -28.88
N ASP A 215 25.22 -21.08 -29.67
CA ASP A 215 26.53 -21.67 -29.53
C ASP A 215 27.15 -21.39 -28.15
N ARG A 216 27.14 -20.12 -27.72
CA ARG A 216 27.71 -19.73 -26.42
C ARG A 216 26.95 -20.31 -25.23
N LEU A 217 25.64 -20.46 -25.32
CA LEU A 217 24.84 -21.14 -24.30
C LEU A 217 25.12 -22.64 -24.27
N GLN A 218 25.34 -23.26 -25.41
CA GLN A 218 25.62 -24.71 -25.49
C GLN A 218 26.91 -25.07 -24.76
N ASP A 219 27.96 -24.29 -24.89
CA ASP A 219 29.24 -24.52 -24.19
C ASP A 219 29.04 -24.43 -22.65
N ARG A 220 28.18 -23.54 -22.19
CA ARG A 220 27.87 -23.37 -20.78
C ARG A 220 27.08 -24.50 -20.17
N PHE A 221 26.06 -25.00 -20.86
CA PHE A 221 25.28 -26.14 -20.38
C PHE A 221 26.15 -27.41 -20.24
N GLN A 222 27.14 -27.56 -21.09
CA GLN A 222 28.11 -28.67 -20.98
C GLN A 222 28.99 -28.55 -19.73
N LEU A 223 29.40 -27.37 -19.36
CA LEU A 223 30.22 -27.13 -18.16
C LEU A 223 29.44 -27.36 -16.86
N LEU A 224 28.15 -26.93 -16.80
CA LEU A 224 27.30 -27.07 -15.60
C LEU A 224 26.83 -28.51 -15.35
N THR A 225 26.70 -29.35 -16.40
CA THR A 225 26.34 -30.76 -16.23
C THR A 225 27.42 -31.60 -15.55
N HIS A 226 28.63 -31.08 -15.40
CA HIS A 226 29.74 -31.74 -14.73
C HIS A 226 29.92 -31.36 -13.25
N GLY A 227 29.24 -30.31 -12.75
CA GLY A 227 29.55 -29.70 -11.45
C GLY A 227 28.59 -29.95 -10.29
N ASP A 228 27.30 -29.92 -10.48
CA ASP A 228 26.36 -29.96 -9.34
C ASP A 228 25.05 -30.71 -9.68
N ARG A 229 24.83 -31.87 -9.04
CA ARG A 229 23.64 -32.72 -9.26
C ARG A 229 22.45 -32.41 -8.33
N ALA A 230 22.50 -31.33 -7.54
CA ALA A 230 21.54 -31.12 -6.45
C ALA A 230 20.28 -30.27 -6.82
N GLY A 231 20.23 -29.63 -8.00
CA GLY A 231 19.11 -28.82 -8.45
C GLY A 231 18.26 -29.48 -9.54
N SER A 232 16.98 -29.07 -9.68
CA SER A 232 16.17 -29.45 -10.84
C SER A 232 16.82 -28.91 -12.13
N ALA A 233 16.70 -29.62 -13.26
CA ALA A 233 17.25 -29.20 -14.56
C ALA A 233 16.87 -27.72 -14.91
N ARG A 234 15.66 -27.30 -14.60
CA ARG A 234 15.18 -25.92 -14.84
C ARG A 234 15.88 -24.86 -13.98
N HIS A 235 16.28 -25.22 -12.76
CA HIS A 235 17.04 -24.29 -11.90
C HIS A 235 18.45 -24.08 -12.47
N GLN A 236 19.05 -25.14 -13.03
CA GLN A 236 20.35 -25.09 -13.71
C GLN A 236 20.26 -24.22 -14.98
N THR A 237 19.21 -24.40 -15.79
CA THR A 237 18.96 -23.58 -16.99
C THR A 237 18.85 -22.11 -16.71
N LEU A 238 18.06 -21.71 -15.69
CA LEU A 238 17.93 -20.31 -15.32
C LEU A 238 19.26 -19.75 -14.79
N ARG A 239 19.98 -20.51 -13.96
CA ARG A 239 21.30 -20.10 -13.45
C ARG A 239 22.29 -19.92 -14.59
N ALA A 240 22.33 -20.83 -15.56
CA ALA A 240 23.17 -20.70 -16.74
C ALA A 240 22.89 -19.46 -17.57
N ALA A 241 21.61 -19.14 -17.77
CA ALA A 241 21.20 -17.93 -18.49
C ALA A 241 21.61 -16.65 -17.75
N ILE A 242 21.52 -16.64 -16.41
CA ILE A 242 21.94 -15.51 -15.58
C ILE A 242 23.48 -15.37 -15.60
N GLU A 243 24.21 -16.45 -15.42
CA GLU A 243 25.68 -16.49 -15.49
C GLU A 243 26.19 -16.01 -16.85
N TRP A 244 25.57 -16.47 -17.93
CA TRP A 244 25.90 -16.00 -19.27
C TRP A 244 25.63 -14.49 -19.43
N SER A 245 24.50 -14.00 -18.91
CA SER A 245 24.19 -12.55 -18.92
C SER A 245 25.23 -11.75 -18.12
N PHE A 246 25.73 -12.30 -17.00
CA PHE A 246 26.79 -11.69 -16.21
C PHE A 246 28.12 -11.60 -17.01
N GLU A 247 28.46 -12.62 -17.80
CA GLU A 247 29.65 -12.62 -18.65
C GLU A 247 29.57 -11.61 -19.78
N LEU A 248 28.38 -11.36 -20.32
CA LEU A 248 28.16 -10.31 -21.32
C LEU A 248 28.26 -8.87 -20.76
N CYS A 249 28.31 -8.75 -19.44
CA CYS A 249 28.51 -7.47 -18.79
C CYS A 249 29.97 -7.02 -18.82
N THR A 250 30.21 -5.74 -18.98
CA THR A 250 31.52 -5.11 -18.74
C THR A 250 31.93 -5.28 -17.28
N GLN A 251 33.20 -5.05 -16.96
CA GLN A 251 33.66 -5.13 -15.56
C GLN A 251 32.91 -4.14 -14.66
N LEU A 252 32.63 -2.93 -15.13
CA LEU A 252 31.84 -1.94 -14.40
C LEU A 252 30.43 -2.45 -14.13
N GLU A 253 29.74 -2.99 -15.14
CA GLU A 253 28.38 -3.50 -15.00
C GLU A 253 28.33 -4.71 -14.05
N ARG A 254 29.32 -5.62 -14.08
CA ARG A 254 29.41 -6.74 -13.14
C ARG A 254 29.56 -6.27 -11.70
N THR A 255 30.45 -5.31 -11.48
CA THR A 255 30.67 -4.72 -10.16
C THR A 255 29.41 -4.03 -9.67
N LEU A 256 28.74 -3.25 -10.53
CA LEU A 256 27.49 -2.56 -10.16
C LEU A 256 26.32 -3.53 -9.96
N TRP A 257 26.22 -4.59 -10.77
CA TRP A 257 25.21 -5.64 -10.52
C TRP A 257 25.36 -6.23 -9.12
N ALA A 258 26.57 -6.62 -8.74
CA ALA A 258 26.86 -7.15 -7.42
C ALA A 258 26.51 -6.13 -6.32
N ARG A 259 26.96 -4.86 -6.46
CA ARG A 259 26.75 -3.82 -5.45
C ARG A 259 25.26 -3.41 -5.31
N LEU A 260 24.55 -3.25 -6.42
CA LEU A 260 23.13 -2.92 -6.43
C LEU A 260 22.22 -4.02 -5.82
N SER A 261 22.74 -5.24 -5.68
CA SER A 261 22.01 -6.33 -5.01
C SER A 261 21.70 -6.08 -3.53
N VAL A 262 22.34 -5.08 -2.92
CA VAL A 262 22.08 -4.66 -1.53
C VAL A 262 20.69 -4.04 -1.36
N PHE A 263 20.13 -3.44 -2.42
CA PHE A 263 18.79 -2.85 -2.38
C PHE A 263 17.71 -3.93 -2.45
N PRO A 264 16.89 -4.11 -1.41
CA PRO A 264 15.80 -5.10 -1.42
C PRO A 264 14.57 -4.62 -2.19
N GLY A 265 14.43 -3.29 -2.37
CA GLY A 265 13.34 -2.64 -3.07
C GLY A 265 13.77 -1.91 -4.34
N GLU A 266 12.90 -1.01 -4.78
CA GLU A 266 13.26 -0.05 -5.82
C GLU A 266 14.19 1.04 -5.25
N PHE A 267 15.05 1.60 -6.07
CA PHE A 267 16.00 2.64 -5.67
C PHE A 267 16.09 3.74 -6.75
N CYS A 268 16.47 4.94 -6.38
CA CYS A 268 16.78 6.04 -7.28
C CYS A 268 18.26 6.05 -7.66
N LEU A 269 18.63 6.86 -8.65
CA LEU A 269 20.01 6.96 -9.10
C LEU A 269 20.93 7.51 -8.00
N ASP A 270 20.50 8.55 -7.27
CA ASP A 270 21.28 9.16 -6.19
C ASP A 270 21.65 8.12 -5.11
N ALA A 271 20.70 7.23 -4.75
CA ALA A 271 20.99 6.15 -3.82
C ALA A 271 22.02 5.16 -4.38
N ALA A 272 21.92 4.83 -5.68
CA ALA A 272 22.87 3.95 -6.33
C ALA A 272 24.27 4.58 -6.39
N GLU A 273 24.38 5.87 -6.69
CA GLU A 273 25.65 6.62 -6.72
C GLU A 273 26.31 6.65 -5.35
N ASP A 274 25.56 7.00 -4.30
CA ASP A 274 26.11 7.09 -2.95
C ASP A 274 26.54 5.72 -2.38
N VAL A 275 25.72 4.71 -2.56
CA VAL A 275 25.95 3.37 -2.00
C VAL A 275 26.98 2.58 -2.81
N CYS A 276 26.94 2.64 -4.15
CA CYS A 276 27.76 1.78 -5.01
C CYS A 276 29.07 2.41 -5.48
N ALA A 277 29.29 3.71 -5.31
CA ALA A 277 30.58 4.34 -5.60
C ALA A 277 31.67 3.88 -4.61
N GLY A 278 32.94 4.14 -4.95
CA GLY A 278 34.12 3.73 -4.17
C GLY A 278 34.75 2.44 -4.69
N GLU A 279 35.98 2.14 -4.24
CA GLU A 279 36.73 0.94 -4.61
C GLU A 279 36.78 0.70 -6.12
N GLY A 280 37.23 1.71 -6.87
CA GLY A 280 37.40 1.65 -8.33
C GLY A 280 36.18 2.02 -9.16
N VAL A 281 35.03 2.37 -8.55
CA VAL A 281 33.84 2.90 -9.23
C VAL A 281 33.66 4.37 -8.79
N VAL A 282 33.71 5.31 -9.71
CA VAL A 282 33.38 6.71 -9.44
C VAL A 282 31.89 6.97 -9.63
N ALA A 283 31.34 7.97 -8.95
CA ALA A 283 29.89 8.22 -8.97
C ALA A 283 29.36 8.47 -10.39
N GLU A 284 30.11 9.17 -11.24
CA GLU A 284 29.74 9.46 -12.62
C GLU A 284 29.60 8.18 -13.49
N ASP A 285 30.34 7.11 -13.16
CA ASP A 285 30.28 5.84 -13.88
C ASP A 285 29.03 5.01 -13.49
N VAL A 286 28.44 5.28 -12.30
CA VAL A 286 27.26 4.52 -11.83
C VAL A 286 26.10 4.70 -12.78
N PHE A 287 25.82 5.91 -13.25
CA PHE A 287 24.79 6.16 -14.25
C PHE A 287 25.00 5.31 -15.52
N THR A 288 26.23 5.30 -16.03
CA THR A 288 26.58 4.54 -17.24
C THR A 288 26.36 3.04 -17.04
N GLY A 289 26.79 2.50 -15.90
CA GLY A 289 26.60 1.09 -15.59
C GLY A 289 25.14 0.72 -15.33
N VAL A 290 24.37 1.55 -14.61
CA VAL A 290 22.93 1.36 -14.43
C VAL A 290 22.22 1.37 -15.78
N ALA A 291 22.54 2.31 -16.67
CA ALA A 291 21.97 2.34 -18.03
C ALA A 291 22.32 1.08 -18.82
N GLY A 292 23.57 0.58 -18.71
CA GLY A 292 23.98 -0.68 -19.32
C GLY A 292 23.22 -1.88 -18.76
N LEU A 293 22.97 -1.96 -17.47
CA LEU A 293 22.20 -3.02 -16.84
C LEU A 293 20.71 -2.96 -17.24
N VAL A 294 20.12 -1.77 -17.37
CA VAL A 294 18.76 -1.60 -17.91
C VAL A 294 18.71 -2.04 -19.36
N TYR A 295 19.72 -1.65 -20.17
CA TYR A 295 19.82 -2.05 -21.58
C TYR A 295 19.89 -3.58 -21.75
N LYS A 296 20.49 -4.30 -20.79
CA LYS A 296 20.61 -5.76 -20.76
C LYS A 296 19.42 -6.44 -20.05
N SER A 297 18.36 -5.70 -19.71
CA SER A 297 17.16 -6.22 -18.99
C SER A 297 17.46 -6.84 -17.60
N LEU A 298 18.57 -6.44 -16.99
CA LEU A 298 18.97 -6.86 -15.63
C LEU A 298 18.37 -5.94 -14.56
N LEU A 299 18.09 -4.70 -14.95
CA LEU A 299 17.31 -3.73 -14.17
C LEU A 299 16.06 -3.31 -14.93
N VAL A 300 14.96 -3.17 -14.20
CA VAL A 300 13.71 -2.61 -14.71
C VAL A 300 13.64 -1.15 -14.29
N LYS A 301 13.56 -0.22 -15.27
CA LYS A 301 13.28 1.19 -15.02
C LYS A 301 11.78 1.40 -14.92
N ARG A 302 11.34 2.15 -13.92
CA ARG A 302 9.99 2.70 -13.78
C ARG A 302 10.06 4.21 -13.66
N GLU A 303 9.03 4.88 -14.17
CA GLU A 303 8.86 6.32 -13.98
C GLU A 303 7.77 6.52 -12.94
N GLU A 304 8.12 7.07 -11.80
CA GLU A 304 7.21 7.42 -10.72
C GLU A 304 7.25 8.95 -10.56
N GLY A 305 6.22 9.62 -11.07
CA GLY A 305 6.22 11.08 -11.15
C GLY A 305 7.35 11.62 -12.01
N GLN A 306 8.25 12.40 -11.41
CA GLN A 306 9.43 12.97 -12.09
C GLN A 306 10.74 12.19 -11.82
N VAL A 307 10.70 11.16 -10.98
CA VAL A 307 11.89 10.41 -10.56
C VAL A 307 11.91 9.03 -11.23
N ALA A 308 13.04 8.69 -11.86
CA ALA A 308 13.27 7.35 -12.36
C ALA A 308 13.66 6.42 -11.21
N ARG A 309 12.95 5.31 -11.08
CA ARG A 309 13.25 4.26 -10.12
C ARG A 309 13.70 2.98 -10.83
N TYR A 310 14.60 2.28 -10.21
CA TYR A 310 15.22 1.06 -10.75
C TYR A 310 14.94 -0.10 -9.82
N ARG A 311 14.64 -1.26 -10.39
CA ARG A 311 14.39 -2.49 -9.64
C ARG A 311 15.14 -3.65 -10.25
N MET A 312 15.75 -4.45 -9.41
CA MET A 312 16.33 -5.74 -9.79
C MET A 312 15.35 -6.88 -9.43
N LEU A 313 15.14 -7.82 -10.36
CA LEU A 313 14.33 -8.99 -10.05
C LEU A 313 15.04 -9.85 -9.00
N GLU A 314 14.28 -10.46 -8.09
CA GLU A 314 14.82 -11.17 -6.93
C GLU A 314 15.86 -12.23 -7.30
N THR A 315 15.59 -13.03 -8.34
CA THR A 315 16.55 -14.07 -8.79
C THR A 315 17.85 -13.47 -9.32
N ILE A 316 17.78 -12.33 -10.01
CA ILE A 316 18.95 -11.59 -10.53
C ILE A 316 19.69 -10.93 -9.35
N ARG A 317 18.97 -10.39 -8.38
CA ARG A 317 19.50 -9.79 -7.16
C ARG A 317 20.26 -10.82 -6.32
N GLN A 318 19.67 -12.00 -6.13
CA GLN A 318 20.31 -13.10 -5.41
C GLN A 318 21.64 -13.49 -6.05
N TYR A 319 21.67 -13.62 -7.39
CA TYR A 319 22.91 -13.94 -8.10
C TYR A 319 23.97 -12.85 -7.94
N GLY A 320 23.58 -11.57 -8.04
CA GLY A 320 24.49 -10.45 -7.81
C GLY A 320 25.10 -10.47 -6.41
N ARG A 321 24.29 -10.80 -5.40
CA ARG A 321 24.74 -10.92 -4.01
C ARG A 321 25.75 -12.08 -3.81
N GLU A 322 25.58 -13.19 -4.50
CA GLU A 322 26.52 -14.32 -4.49
C GLU A 322 27.91 -13.96 -5.06
N GLN A 323 28.03 -12.83 -5.78
CA GLN A 323 29.32 -12.34 -6.30
C GLN A 323 30.09 -11.46 -5.32
N LEU A 324 29.49 -11.09 -4.18
CA LEU A 324 30.13 -10.30 -3.13
C LEU A 324 30.79 -11.22 -2.10
N SER A 325 31.94 -10.83 -1.60
CA SER A 325 32.49 -11.39 -0.36
C SER A 325 31.67 -10.91 0.85
N ASP A 326 31.78 -11.61 1.98
CA ASP A 326 31.08 -11.22 3.23
C ASP A 326 31.47 -9.82 3.70
N GLU A 327 32.74 -9.44 3.52
CA GLU A 327 33.27 -8.10 3.87
C GLU A 327 32.71 -7.02 2.96
N GLU A 328 32.67 -7.26 1.66
CA GLU A 328 32.08 -6.33 0.69
C GLU A 328 30.58 -6.14 0.93
N GLU A 329 29.86 -7.25 1.15
CA GLU A 329 28.43 -7.17 1.47
C GLU A 329 28.17 -6.34 2.73
N LYS A 330 28.94 -6.57 3.80
CA LYS A 330 28.82 -5.79 5.04
C LYS A 330 29.17 -4.31 4.82
N ALA A 331 30.20 -4.01 4.05
CA ALA A 331 30.58 -2.64 3.73
C ALA A 331 29.49 -1.92 2.93
N LEU A 332 28.89 -2.59 1.96
CA LEU A 332 27.79 -2.06 1.16
C LEU A 332 26.52 -1.86 1.98
N ARG A 333 26.16 -2.82 2.82
CA ARG A 333 25.01 -2.69 3.74
C ARG A 333 25.21 -1.55 4.73
N ARG A 334 26.43 -1.26 5.14
CA ARG A 334 26.75 -0.10 5.98
C ARG A 334 26.56 1.21 5.22
N ARG A 335 27.04 1.32 3.96
CA ARG A 335 26.81 2.50 3.12
C ARG A 335 25.34 2.70 2.82
N HIS A 336 24.61 1.62 2.51
CA HIS A 336 23.17 1.64 2.33
C HIS A 336 22.46 2.19 3.57
N ARG A 337 22.80 1.68 4.77
CA ARG A 337 22.28 2.19 6.03
C ARG A 337 22.61 3.68 6.24
N ASP A 338 23.85 4.09 5.96
CA ASP A 338 24.31 5.48 6.15
C ASP A 338 23.56 6.43 5.23
N TYR A 339 23.31 6.04 3.97
CA TYR A 339 22.48 6.80 3.04
C TYR A 339 21.06 7.00 3.56
N TYR A 340 20.39 5.92 4.00
CA TYR A 340 19.01 6.02 4.49
C TYR A 340 18.90 6.70 5.86
N LEU A 341 19.91 6.61 6.70
CA LEU A 341 20.01 7.43 7.92
C LEU A 341 20.09 8.91 7.57
N HIS A 342 21.02 9.27 6.67
CA HIS A 342 21.18 10.67 6.23
C HIS A 342 19.88 11.20 5.60
N LEU A 343 19.24 10.40 4.76
CA LEU A 343 17.96 10.73 4.18
C LEU A 343 16.87 10.98 5.24
N ALA A 344 16.81 10.14 6.28
CA ALA A 344 15.86 10.29 7.38
C ALA A 344 16.11 11.58 8.18
N GLU A 345 17.36 11.93 8.45
CA GLU A 345 17.74 13.13 9.18
C GLU A 345 17.49 14.42 8.37
N GLN A 346 17.79 14.40 7.07
CA GLN A 346 17.43 15.50 6.18
C GLN A 346 15.92 15.72 6.15
N ALA A 347 15.15 14.64 5.98
CA ALA A 347 13.70 14.72 5.95
C ALA A 347 13.11 15.20 7.27
N GLU A 348 13.71 14.84 8.42
CA GLU A 348 13.34 15.40 9.71
C GLU A 348 13.57 16.92 9.78
N ALA A 349 14.69 17.39 9.28
CA ALA A 349 15.01 18.81 9.24
C ALA A 349 14.07 19.59 8.29
N ASP A 350 13.73 18.99 7.14
CA ASP A 350 12.88 19.60 6.11
C ASP A 350 11.37 19.44 6.39
N TRP A 351 10.99 18.63 7.39
CA TRP A 351 9.58 18.34 7.70
C TRP A 351 8.75 19.59 7.98
N PHE A 352 9.34 20.62 8.59
CA PHE A 352 8.66 21.89 8.86
C PHE A 352 8.72 22.85 7.65
N GLY A 353 8.50 22.31 6.47
CA GLY A 353 8.54 23.00 5.19
C GLY A 353 7.31 22.70 4.32
N PRO A 354 7.32 23.19 3.07
CA PRO A 354 6.15 23.10 2.18
C PRO A 354 5.96 21.74 1.53
N ASP A 355 7.00 20.88 1.47
CA ASP A 355 7.00 19.62 0.69
C ASP A 355 6.75 18.37 1.54
N GLN A 356 5.93 18.47 2.57
CA GLN A 356 5.60 17.34 3.44
C GLN A 356 4.97 16.15 2.68
N ALA A 357 4.15 16.43 1.66
CA ALA A 357 3.54 15.36 0.86
C ALA A 357 4.59 14.58 0.06
N GLY A 358 5.54 15.28 -0.60
CA GLY A 358 6.64 14.64 -1.32
C GLY A 358 7.55 13.83 -0.41
N LEU A 359 7.83 14.31 0.81
CA LEU A 359 8.60 13.54 1.81
C LEU A 359 7.86 12.25 2.21
N LEU A 360 6.55 12.31 2.47
CA LEU A 360 5.75 11.13 2.80
C LEU A 360 5.74 10.11 1.66
N GLU A 361 5.47 10.53 0.43
CA GLU A 361 5.46 9.67 -0.76
C GLU A 361 6.83 9.04 -1.01
N ARG A 362 7.92 9.81 -0.84
CA ARG A 362 9.28 9.30 -0.95
C ARG A 362 9.55 8.18 0.04
N PHE A 363 9.19 8.36 1.32
CA PHE A 363 9.44 7.34 2.34
C PHE A 363 8.51 6.13 2.23
N GLU A 364 7.31 6.29 1.67
CA GLU A 364 6.46 5.16 1.28
C GLU A 364 7.15 4.29 0.22
N SER A 365 7.73 4.91 -0.81
CA SER A 365 8.46 4.19 -1.87
C SER A 365 9.77 3.59 -1.37
N GLU A 366 10.45 4.22 -0.41
CA GLU A 366 11.71 3.76 0.19
C GLU A 366 11.52 2.78 1.37
N GLN A 367 10.29 2.47 1.78
CA GLN A 367 10.01 1.63 2.94
C GLN A 367 10.80 0.31 2.98
N PRO A 368 10.95 -0.46 1.86
CA PRO A 368 11.76 -1.68 1.88
C PRO A 368 13.24 -1.43 2.21
N ASN A 369 13.80 -0.33 1.73
CA ASN A 369 15.19 0.05 1.96
C ASN A 369 15.41 0.57 3.38
N VAL A 370 14.46 1.39 3.89
CA VAL A 370 14.47 1.88 5.29
C VAL A 370 14.41 0.71 6.27
N ARG A 371 13.51 -0.25 6.03
CA ARG A 371 13.43 -1.48 6.84
C ARG A 371 14.73 -2.27 6.82
N ALA A 372 15.35 -2.45 5.66
CA ALA A 372 16.62 -3.17 5.55
C ALA A 372 17.78 -2.45 6.27
N ALA A 373 17.77 -1.12 6.26
CA ALA A 373 18.76 -0.31 6.98
C ALA A 373 18.57 -0.43 8.52
N LEU A 374 17.33 -0.40 9.00
CA LEU A 374 17.00 -0.62 10.41
C LEU A 374 17.34 -2.05 10.83
N GLU A 375 16.97 -3.07 10.03
CA GLU A 375 17.33 -4.48 10.29
C GLU A 375 18.84 -4.67 10.42
N PHE A 376 19.62 -4.03 9.53
CA PHE A 376 21.07 -4.06 9.64
C PHE A 376 21.57 -3.48 10.97
N CYS A 377 21.00 -2.40 11.45
CA CYS A 377 21.34 -1.80 12.73
C CYS A 377 21.05 -2.72 13.91
N LEU A 378 20.00 -3.53 13.85
CA LEU A 378 19.62 -4.45 14.94
C LEU A 378 20.43 -5.75 14.91
N THR A 379 20.87 -6.19 13.75
CA THR A 379 21.54 -7.50 13.56
C THR A 379 23.07 -7.41 13.56
N GLU A 380 23.65 -6.26 13.15
CA GLU A 380 25.10 -6.10 13.12
C GLU A 380 25.63 -5.56 14.45
N PRO A 381 26.60 -6.23 15.07
CA PRO A 381 27.14 -5.82 16.37
C PRO A 381 27.64 -4.38 16.39
N GLY A 382 27.28 -3.62 17.43
CA GLY A 382 27.70 -2.24 17.65
C GLY A 382 26.95 -1.20 16.81
N GLN A 383 25.90 -1.58 16.08
CA GLN A 383 25.11 -0.67 15.25
C GLN A 383 23.75 -0.26 15.88
N ALA A 384 23.34 -0.85 17.00
CA ALA A 384 22.04 -0.62 17.61
C ALA A 384 21.76 0.86 17.93
N ARG A 385 22.78 1.62 18.37
CA ARG A 385 22.67 3.08 18.58
C ARG A 385 22.35 3.85 17.30
N THR A 386 22.92 3.43 16.18
CA THR A 386 22.58 4.00 14.86
C THR A 386 21.12 3.69 14.51
N GLY A 387 20.63 2.52 14.90
CA GLY A 387 19.21 2.15 14.78
C GLY A 387 18.29 3.06 15.59
N LEU A 388 18.63 3.36 16.84
CA LEU A 388 17.90 4.33 17.67
C LEU A 388 17.86 5.72 17.02
N ARG A 389 18.99 6.17 16.48
CA ARG A 389 19.11 7.46 15.79
C ARG A 389 18.20 7.52 14.57
N MET A 390 18.22 6.48 13.73
CA MET A 390 17.42 6.40 12.53
C MET A 390 15.91 6.29 12.84
N ALA A 391 15.53 5.40 13.76
CA ALA A 391 14.13 5.23 14.15
C ALA A 391 13.56 6.52 14.81
N GLY A 392 14.39 7.25 15.58
CA GLY A 392 14.03 8.54 16.16
C GLY A 392 13.85 9.64 15.12
N ALA A 393 14.67 9.69 14.07
CA ALA A 393 14.58 10.69 13.00
C ALA A 393 13.31 10.53 12.14
N LEU A 394 12.74 9.33 12.10
CA LEU A 394 11.54 9.01 11.33
C LEU A 394 10.22 9.30 12.08
N TYR A 395 10.23 10.02 13.20
CA TYR A 395 9.05 10.32 14.00
C TYR A 395 7.86 10.83 13.19
N TRP A 396 8.08 11.80 12.32
CA TRP A 396 7.07 12.42 11.46
C TRP A 396 6.43 11.40 10.50
N TYR A 397 7.22 10.49 9.95
CA TYR A 397 6.76 9.41 9.07
C TYR A 397 5.92 8.38 9.84
N TRP A 398 6.42 7.97 11.02
CA TRP A 398 5.68 7.04 11.88
C TRP A 398 4.30 7.56 12.25
N ILE A 399 4.20 8.80 12.70
CA ILE A 399 2.94 9.38 13.18
C ILE A 399 1.90 9.55 12.07
N VAL A 400 2.32 9.82 10.84
CA VAL A 400 1.38 10.12 9.73
C VAL A 400 1.06 8.89 8.90
N ARG A 401 2.00 7.93 8.77
CA ARG A 401 1.87 6.81 7.82
C ARG A 401 2.03 5.42 8.42
N ALA A 402 2.93 5.24 9.37
CA ALA A 402 3.44 3.94 9.74
C ALA A 402 3.57 3.77 11.27
N VAL A 403 2.48 4.10 11.99
CA VAL A 403 2.44 4.12 13.48
C VAL A 403 2.89 2.77 14.06
N ARG A 404 2.43 1.66 13.51
CA ARG A 404 2.74 0.30 13.97
C ARG A 404 4.19 -0.09 13.69
N ASP A 405 4.67 0.18 12.47
CA ASP A 405 6.08 -0.04 12.10
C ASP A 405 7.00 0.76 13.04
N GLY A 406 6.68 2.05 13.25
CA GLY A 406 7.45 2.91 14.15
C GLY A 406 7.51 2.36 15.58
N ARG A 407 6.38 1.86 16.10
CA ARG A 407 6.33 1.20 17.41
C ARG A 407 7.27 0.00 17.44
N TRP A 408 7.13 -0.89 16.48
CA TRP A 408 7.93 -2.12 16.42
C TRP A 408 9.44 -1.84 16.35
N TRP A 409 9.86 -0.96 15.41
CA TRP A 409 11.28 -0.64 15.25
C TRP A 409 11.90 0.04 16.47
N LEU A 410 11.16 0.94 17.12
CA LEU A 410 11.63 1.61 18.35
C LEU A 410 11.74 0.64 19.51
N ASP A 411 10.74 -0.24 19.71
CA ASP A 411 10.78 -1.26 20.76
C ASP A 411 11.99 -2.19 20.57
N GLN A 412 12.26 -2.66 19.33
CA GLN A 412 13.42 -3.50 19.03
C GLN A 412 14.75 -2.76 19.25
N ALA A 413 14.87 -1.53 18.75
CA ALA A 413 16.10 -0.75 18.87
C ALA A 413 16.42 -0.43 20.34
N LEU A 414 15.42 -0.05 21.13
CA LEU A 414 15.56 0.21 22.57
C LEU A 414 15.92 -1.03 23.37
N ALA A 415 15.47 -2.22 22.93
CA ALA A 415 15.86 -3.50 23.55
C ALA A 415 17.31 -3.89 23.20
N CYS A 416 17.79 -3.54 21.98
CA CYS A 416 19.15 -3.86 21.54
C CYS A 416 20.24 -2.96 22.11
N ASP A 417 19.97 -1.66 22.35
CA ASP A 417 20.91 -0.73 23.01
C ASP A 417 20.28 -0.16 24.29
N THR A 418 20.72 -0.66 25.43
CA THR A 418 20.26 -0.23 26.75
C THR A 418 21.15 0.82 27.41
N GLU A 419 22.25 1.20 26.74
CA GLU A 419 23.17 2.19 27.25
C GLU A 419 22.58 3.60 27.22
N PRO A 420 22.76 4.39 28.28
CA PRO A 420 22.32 5.77 28.30
C PRO A 420 22.96 6.62 27.19
N SER A 421 22.14 7.23 26.35
CA SER A 421 22.59 8.09 25.24
C SER A 421 21.53 9.12 24.84
N PRO A 422 21.89 10.21 24.15
CA PRO A 422 20.93 11.14 23.59
C PRO A 422 19.97 10.50 22.57
N GLU A 423 20.47 9.54 21.76
CA GLU A 423 19.68 8.79 20.79
C GLU A 423 18.61 7.94 21.49
N ARG A 424 18.97 7.32 22.63
CA ARG A 424 18.01 6.58 23.46
C ARG A 424 16.94 7.51 24.03
N ALA A 425 17.32 8.68 24.51
CA ALA A 425 16.37 9.67 25.03
C ALA A 425 15.39 10.13 23.92
N LYS A 426 15.90 10.38 22.71
CA LYS A 426 15.09 10.71 21.54
C LYS A 426 14.14 9.55 21.19
N ALA A 427 14.61 8.33 21.11
CA ALA A 427 13.79 7.16 20.80
C ALA A 427 12.66 6.94 21.82
N LEU A 428 12.90 7.14 23.11
CA LEU A 428 11.90 7.01 24.17
C LEU A 428 10.78 8.03 24.06
N TRP A 429 11.06 9.31 23.77
CA TRP A 429 9.98 10.27 23.56
C TRP A 429 9.19 9.99 22.29
N VAL A 430 9.84 9.56 21.20
CA VAL A 430 9.16 9.16 19.97
C VAL A 430 8.25 7.96 20.24
N LEU A 431 8.74 6.95 20.94
CA LEU A 431 7.95 5.79 21.35
C LEU A 431 6.75 6.20 22.19
N SER A 432 6.95 7.10 23.17
CA SER A 432 5.86 7.61 24.01
C SER A 432 4.79 8.34 23.19
N ALA A 433 5.19 9.11 22.17
CA ALA A 433 4.28 9.82 21.29
C ALA A 433 3.45 8.85 20.43
N ILE A 434 4.07 7.79 19.91
CA ILE A 434 3.42 6.72 19.16
C ILE A 434 2.43 5.96 20.06
N ALA A 435 2.86 5.57 21.26
CA ALA A 435 2.00 4.90 22.24
C ALA A 435 0.74 5.72 22.56
N LEU A 436 0.87 7.03 22.70
CA LEU A 436 -0.28 7.92 22.91
C LEU A 436 -1.21 8.03 21.71
N VAL A 437 -0.70 7.93 20.49
CA VAL A 437 -1.55 7.86 19.29
C VAL A 437 -2.34 6.56 19.29
N GLN A 438 -1.73 5.47 19.74
CA GLN A 438 -2.37 4.16 19.89
C GLN A 438 -3.30 4.04 21.13
N GLY A 439 -3.40 5.10 21.94
CA GLY A 439 -4.18 5.07 23.19
C GLY A 439 -3.52 4.30 24.34
N ASP A 440 -2.28 3.85 24.17
CA ASP A 440 -1.51 3.12 25.20
C ASP A 440 -0.82 4.08 26.19
N THR A 441 -1.67 4.71 27.02
CA THR A 441 -1.19 5.64 28.05
C THR A 441 -0.35 4.94 29.13
N ALA A 442 -0.60 3.65 29.38
CA ALA A 442 0.14 2.88 30.38
C ALA A 442 1.62 2.71 29.97
N HIS A 443 1.87 2.37 28.71
CA HIS A 443 3.23 2.27 28.20
C HIS A 443 3.96 3.61 28.24
N THR A 444 3.28 4.70 27.84
CA THR A 444 3.84 6.05 27.94
C THR A 444 4.31 6.39 29.35
N LEU A 445 3.50 6.09 30.37
CA LEU A 445 3.87 6.32 31.77
C LEU A 445 5.08 5.48 32.22
N THR A 446 5.35 4.35 31.55
CA THR A 446 6.49 3.50 31.85
C THR A 446 7.78 4.07 31.26
N VAL A 447 7.76 4.61 30.04
CA VAL A 447 8.98 5.03 29.31
C VAL A 447 9.38 6.49 29.55
N LEU A 448 8.42 7.37 29.86
CA LEU A 448 8.69 8.80 30.06
C LEU A 448 9.65 9.12 31.21
N PRO A 449 9.63 8.46 32.38
CA PRO A 449 10.59 8.76 33.44
C PRO A 449 12.04 8.58 32.99
N GLU A 450 12.36 7.48 32.31
CA GLU A 450 13.70 7.25 31.76
C GLU A 450 14.07 8.33 30.73
N CYS A 451 13.14 8.71 29.85
CA CYS A 451 13.34 9.79 28.86
C CYS A 451 13.72 11.10 29.54
N VAL A 452 12.98 11.51 30.60
CA VAL A 452 13.25 12.74 31.36
C VAL A 452 14.61 12.68 32.05
N ASP A 453 14.97 11.55 32.67
CA ASP A 453 16.23 11.37 33.38
C ASP A 453 17.41 11.45 32.39
N LEU A 454 17.30 10.83 31.21
CA LEU A 454 18.32 10.93 30.16
C LEU A 454 18.43 12.34 29.60
N ALA A 455 17.30 13.01 29.31
CA ALA A 455 17.29 14.38 28.83
C ALA A 455 18.01 15.32 29.80
N ARG A 456 17.75 15.19 31.10
CA ARG A 456 18.47 15.96 32.15
C ARG A 456 19.94 15.60 32.23
N ARG A 457 20.28 14.30 32.11
CA ARG A 457 21.68 13.82 32.19
C ARG A 457 22.54 14.36 31.04
N PHE A 458 21.96 14.57 29.87
CA PHE A 458 22.64 15.06 28.67
C PHE A 458 22.39 16.54 28.39
N ASP A 459 21.72 17.26 29.31
CA ASP A 459 21.32 18.67 29.16
C ASP A 459 20.54 18.94 27.85
N ASP A 460 19.73 17.98 27.41
CA ASP A 460 18.90 18.09 26.21
C ASP A 460 17.55 18.71 26.52
N GLU A 461 17.50 20.04 26.52
CA GLU A 461 16.32 20.87 26.75
C GLU A 461 15.21 20.57 25.73
N THR A 462 15.58 20.21 24.50
CA THR A 462 14.64 19.89 23.43
C THR A 462 13.89 18.60 23.72
N VAL A 463 14.60 17.51 24.03
CA VAL A 463 13.99 16.24 24.41
C VAL A 463 13.20 16.37 25.71
N LEU A 464 13.68 17.20 26.66
CA LEU A 464 12.92 17.47 27.88
C LEU A 464 11.58 18.16 27.60
N GLY A 465 11.58 19.15 26.71
CA GLY A 465 10.33 19.79 26.22
C GLY A 465 9.38 18.79 25.58
N HIS A 466 9.90 17.83 24.77
CA HIS A 466 9.10 16.76 24.19
C HIS A 466 8.51 15.82 25.23
N ALA A 467 9.31 15.37 26.18
CA ALA A 467 8.84 14.49 27.26
C ALA A 467 7.71 15.16 28.06
N LEU A 468 7.85 16.47 28.36
CA LEU A 468 6.79 17.28 29.03
C LEU A 468 5.54 17.38 28.19
N GLN A 469 5.64 17.54 26.85
CA GLN A 469 4.47 17.52 25.97
C GLN A 469 3.74 16.16 26.02
N GLN A 470 4.45 15.04 26.01
CA GLN A 470 3.83 13.71 26.11
C GLN A 470 3.18 13.49 27.48
N ALA A 471 3.83 13.94 28.55
CA ALA A 471 3.24 13.94 29.89
C ALA A 471 1.96 14.80 29.94
N GLY A 472 1.97 16.00 29.34
CA GLY A 472 0.81 16.87 29.22
C GLY A 472 -0.33 16.22 28.43
N LYS A 473 -0.02 15.57 27.31
CA LYS A 473 -1.02 14.83 26.51
C LYS A 473 -1.63 13.68 27.28
N THR A 474 -0.81 12.95 28.06
CA THR A 474 -1.31 11.89 28.93
C THR A 474 -2.28 12.44 29.98
N LYS A 475 -1.96 13.56 30.61
CA LYS A 475 -2.85 14.23 31.58
C LYS A 475 -4.15 14.69 30.93
N TRP A 476 -4.08 15.26 29.73
CA TRP A 476 -5.26 15.64 28.97
C TRP A 476 -6.20 14.45 28.69
N PHE A 477 -5.64 13.30 28.31
CA PHE A 477 -6.43 12.09 28.05
C PHE A 477 -7.11 11.52 29.32
N HIS A 478 -6.62 11.89 30.51
CA HIS A 478 -7.24 11.56 31.80
C HIS A 478 -8.09 12.71 32.37
N ASP A 479 -8.45 13.71 31.55
CA ASP A 479 -9.23 14.89 31.94
C ASP A 479 -8.60 15.77 33.03
N ASP A 480 -7.29 15.61 33.33
CA ASP A 480 -6.53 16.48 34.23
C ASP A 480 -6.01 17.72 33.46
N LEU A 481 -6.95 18.56 33.04
CA LEU A 481 -6.66 19.73 32.19
C LEU A 481 -5.73 20.76 32.83
N PRO A 482 -5.84 21.08 34.15
CA PRO A 482 -4.93 22.06 34.76
C PRO A 482 -3.48 21.59 34.74
N THR A 483 -3.23 20.33 35.10
CA THR A 483 -1.87 19.78 35.07
C THR A 483 -1.35 19.68 33.63
N ALA A 484 -2.20 19.32 32.68
CA ALA A 484 -1.86 19.30 31.26
C ALA A 484 -1.40 20.67 30.77
N ALA A 485 -2.16 21.74 31.08
CA ALA A 485 -1.80 23.11 30.71
C ALA A 485 -0.42 23.50 31.27
N ALA A 486 -0.19 23.26 32.54
CA ALA A 486 1.09 23.58 33.20
C ALA A 486 2.28 22.85 32.56
N LEU A 487 2.11 21.59 32.16
CA LEU A 487 3.16 20.82 31.46
C LEU A 487 3.46 21.33 30.07
N TYR A 488 2.44 21.77 29.30
CA TYR A 488 2.66 22.38 28.00
C TYR A 488 3.31 23.76 28.10
N GLU A 489 2.99 24.56 29.13
CA GLU A 489 3.66 25.83 29.40
C GLU A 489 5.14 25.63 29.72
N GLN A 490 5.46 24.61 30.54
CA GLN A 490 6.86 24.24 30.81
C GLN A 490 7.57 23.80 29.52
N ALA A 491 6.95 22.97 28.69
CA ALA A 491 7.52 22.55 27.42
C ALA A 491 7.83 23.75 26.53
N LEU A 492 6.91 24.71 26.40
CA LEU A 492 7.14 25.95 25.64
C LEU A 492 8.27 26.80 26.24
N ALA A 493 8.44 26.83 27.57
CA ALA A 493 9.56 27.53 28.20
C ALA A 493 10.90 26.86 27.82
N HIS A 494 11.00 25.53 27.83
CA HIS A 494 12.21 24.81 27.40
C HIS A 494 12.55 25.11 25.94
N TYR A 495 11.57 25.09 25.02
CA TYR A 495 11.83 25.44 23.61
C TYR A 495 12.31 26.87 23.42
N ARG A 496 11.73 27.82 24.16
CA ARG A 496 12.17 29.22 24.11
C ARG A 496 13.60 29.40 24.63
N ASN A 497 13.98 28.67 25.66
CA ASN A 497 15.34 28.74 26.22
C ASN A 497 16.42 28.34 25.22
N VAL A 498 16.13 27.38 24.34
CA VAL A 498 17.08 26.93 23.31
C VAL A 498 16.86 27.59 21.95
N GLY A 499 15.92 28.54 21.87
CA GLY A 499 15.56 29.15 20.58
C GLY A 499 15.03 28.19 19.56
N ALA A 500 14.35 27.10 20.01
CA ALA A 500 13.81 26.10 19.13
C ALA A 500 12.73 26.71 18.23
N GLU A 501 12.96 26.69 16.95
CA GLU A 501 12.01 27.04 15.90
C GLU A 501 11.45 25.77 15.25
N GLY A 502 10.34 25.90 14.56
CA GLY A 502 9.80 24.80 13.76
C GLY A 502 8.60 24.10 14.38
N TRP A 503 8.43 22.82 14.04
CA TRP A 503 7.21 22.07 14.35
C TRP A 503 6.97 21.79 15.85
N MET A 504 8.04 21.77 16.64
CA MET A 504 8.00 21.44 18.06
C MET A 504 7.21 22.43 18.92
N PRO A 505 7.54 23.74 18.90
CA PRO A 505 6.76 24.75 19.58
C PRO A 505 5.32 24.82 19.05
N THR A 506 5.13 24.67 17.74
CA THR A 506 3.78 24.72 17.13
C THR A 506 2.86 23.62 17.63
N MET A 507 3.37 22.41 17.85
CA MET A 507 2.59 21.33 18.47
C MET A 507 2.20 21.63 19.92
N ALA A 508 3.07 22.26 20.67
CA ALA A 508 2.75 22.67 22.05
C ALA A 508 1.70 23.79 22.07
N LEU A 509 1.82 24.77 21.14
CA LEU A 509 0.88 25.90 21.05
C LEU A 509 -0.55 25.43 20.78
N PHE A 510 -0.80 24.65 19.73
CA PHE A 510 -2.16 24.27 19.40
C PHE A 510 -2.79 23.35 20.47
N ARG A 511 -2.00 22.44 21.08
CA ARG A 511 -2.49 21.58 22.15
C ARG A 511 -2.81 22.36 23.42
N LEU A 512 -1.92 23.28 23.82
CA LEU A 512 -2.20 24.18 24.94
C LEU A 512 -3.45 25.02 24.66
N GLY A 513 -3.62 25.52 23.43
CA GLY A 513 -4.82 26.26 23.03
C GLY A 513 -6.09 25.44 23.25
N THR A 514 -6.11 24.15 22.89
CA THR A 514 -7.25 23.29 23.17
C THR A 514 -7.56 23.16 24.65
N ILE A 515 -6.52 22.93 25.44
CA ILE A 515 -6.66 22.69 26.88
C ILE A 515 -7.16 23.95 27.61
N VAL A 516 -6.57 25.12 27.31
CA VAL A 516 -7.01 26.37 27.94
C VAL A 516 -8.41 26.79 27.48
N GLY A 517 -8.78 26.48 26.22
CA GLY A 517 -10.14 26.67 25.73
C GLY A 517 -11.17 25.80 26.46
N ALA A 518 -10.82 24.54 26.73
CA ALA A 518 -11.66 23.63 27.52
C ALA A 518 -11.77 24.07 29.02
N LEU A 519 -10.76 24.76 29.53
CA LEU A 519 -10.77 25.39 30.84
C LEU A 519 -11.57 26.71 30.89
N GLY A 520 -12.09 27.21 29.74
CA GLY A 520 -12.93 28.39 29.63
C GLY A 520 -12.19 29.66 29.17
N ASP A 521 -10.86 29.62 29.00
CA ASP A 521 -10.06 30.73 28.46
C ASP A 521 -10.02 30.70 26.94
N THR A 522 -11.14 31.05 26.32
CA THR A 522 -11.31 30.98 24.86
C THR A 522 -10.51 32.04 24.11
N GLU A 523 -10.27 33.21 24.70
CA GLU A 523 -9.45 34.25 24.07
C GLU A 523 -7.99 33.77 23.93
N ARG A 524 -7.42 33.18 24.96
CA ARG A 524 -6.10 32.63 24.95
C ARG A 524 -6.00 31.41 24.00
N ALA A 525 -7.04 30.59 23.93
CA ALA A 525 -7.11 29.45 23.01
C ALA A 525 -7.00 29.89 21.55
N VAL A 526 -7.76 30.95 21.18
CA VAL A 526 -7.72 31.56 19.85
C VAL A 526 -6.34 32.16 19.56
N ALA A 527 -5.77 32.90 20.50
CA ALA A 527 -4.44 33.49 20.34
C ALA A 527 -3.33 32.47 20.10
N LEU A 528 -3.29 31.39 20.88
CA LEU A 528 -2.32 30.29 20.74
C LEU A 528 -2.47 29.54 19.41
N SER A 529 -3.72 29.29 19.00
CA SER A 529 -3.98 28.62 17.70
C SER A 529 -3.58 29.52 16.53
N GLN A 530 -3.81 30.81 16.63
CA GLN A 530 -3.43 31.79 15.60
C GLN A 530 -1.91 31.97 15.52
N GLU A 531 -1.20 31.98 16.66
CA GLU A 531 0.27 31.98 16.70
C GLU A 531 0.84 30.75 15.97
N CYS A 532 0.31 29.57 16.26
CA CYS A 532 0.68 28.33 15.56
C CYS A 532 0.46 28.45 14.04
N ILE A 533 -0.72 28.89 13.60
CA ILE A 533 -1.06 29.05 12.18
C ILE A 533 -0.10 30.01 11.49
N THR A 534 0.24 31.12 12.15
CA THR A 534 1.13 32.17 11.61
C THR A 534 2.54 31.62 11.40
N LEU A 535 3.08 30.88 12.37
CA LEU A 535 4.39 30.24 12.26
C LEU A 535 4.43 29.22 11.11
N CYS A 536 3.40 28.39 10.98
CA CYS A 536 3.31 27.41 9.89
C CYS A 536 3.16 28.08 8.52
N GLN A 537 2.42 29.17 8.42
CA GLN A 537 2.26 29.92 7.16
C GLN A 537 3.58 30.52 6.67
N ALA A 538 4.43 30.99 7.59
CA ALA A 538 5.72 31.58 7.26
C ALA A 538 6.68 30.57 6.57
N THR A 539 6.55 29.26 6.88
CA THR A 539 7.41 28.20 6.34
C THR A 539 6.72 27.36 5.25
N GLY A 540 5.41 27.55 5.06
CA GLY A 540 4.61 26.71 4.15
C GLY A 540 4.21 25.35 4.74
N GLU A 541 4.42 25.16 6.02
CA GLU A 541 4.10 23.93 6.76
C GLU A 541 2.57 23.69 6.76
N ARG A 542 2.13 22.46 6.50
CA ARG A 542 0.73 22.11 6.30
C ARG A 542 0.15 21.22 7.40
N TRP A 543 0.94 20.32 7.96
CA TRP A 543 0.43 19.33 8.91
C TRP A 543 0.09 19.94 10.26
N ALA A 544 1.01 20.68 10.90
CA ALA A 544 0.74 21.36 12.15
C ALA A 544 -0.27 22.52 11.96
N ARG A 545 -0.20 23.23 10.82
CA ARG A 545 -1.19 24.24 10.44
C ARG A 545 -2.61 23.66 10.41
N SER A 546 -2.78 22.48 9.83
CA SER A 546 -4.10 21.83 9.78
C SER A 546 -4.64 21.49 11.18
N TRP A 547 -3.77 21.10 12.10
CA TRP A 547 -4.16 20.91 13.50
C TRP A 547 -4.48 22.24 14.19
N GLY A 548 -3.68 23.28 13.99
CA GLY A 548 -3.97 24.63 14.47
C GLY A 548 -5.35 25.14 14.04
N LEU A 549 -5.70 24.96 12.76
CA LEU A 549 -7.01 25.28 12.20
C LEU A 549 -8.13 24.44 12.83
N TRP A 550 -7.90 23.14 13.05
CA TRP A 550 -8.86 22.27 13.72
C TRP A 550 -9.15 22.73 15.16
N HIS A 551 -8.09 23.08 15.92
CA HIS A 551 -8.23 23.57 17.27
C HIS A 551 -8.90 24.96 17.32
N LEU A 552 -8.63 25.81 16.34
CA LEU A 552 -9.31 27.08 16.19
C LEU A 552 -10.81 26.87 15.88
N ALA A 553 -11.15 25.90 15.02
CA ALA A 553 -12.53 25.52 14.75
C ALA A 553 -13.23 25.02 16.04
N LEU A 554 -12.55 24.23 16.86
CA LEU A 554 -13.06 23.76 18.14
C LEU A 554 -13.31 24.94 19.14
N ALA A 555 -12.38 25.89 19.21
CA ALA A 555 -12.53 27.06 20.05
C ALA A 555 -13.80 27.91 19.67
N HIS A 556 -14.03 28.13 18.37
CA HIS A 556 -15.23 28.76 17.86
C HIS A 556 -16.51 27.95 18.13
N TRP A 557 -16.42 26.60 18.06
CA TRP A 557 -17.55 25.75 18.41
C TRP A 557 -17.96 25.88 19.87
N LEU A 558 -16.99 25.96 20.80
CA LEU A 558 -17.25 26.20 22.22
C LEU A 558 -17.93 27.53 22.45
N GLN A 559 -17.63 28.55 21.63
CA GLN A 559 -18.28 29.86 21.62
C GLN A 559 -19.65 29.90 20.90
N ARG A 560 -20.07 28.75 20.31
CA ARG A 560 -21.28 28.66 19.45
C ARG A 560 -21.22 29.53 18.19
N ASP A 561 -20.02 29.88 17.72
CA ASP A 561 -19.79 30.63 16.49
C ASP A 561 -19.55 29.68 15.31
N LEU A 562 -20.65 29.25 14.69
CA LEU A 562 -20.65 28.15 13.70
C LEU A 562 -20.07 28.54 12.33
N LEU A 563 -20.03 29.85 11.96
CA LEU A 563 -19.51 30.24 10.65
C LEU A 563 -17.98 30.08 10.55
N PRO A 564 -17.17 30.73 11.41
CA PRO A 564 -15.73 30.53 11.38
C PRO A 564 -15.36 29.11 11.76
N MET A 565 -16.04 28.45 12.69
CA MET A 565 -15.86 27.03 13.00
C MET A 565 -15.87 26.18 11.73
N THR A 566 -16.93 26.31 10.91
CA THR A 566 -17.09 25.52 9.68
C THR A 566 -16.00 25.85 8.65
N ALA A 567 -15.64 27.14 8.52
CA ALA A 567 -14.61 27.58 7.58
C ALA A 567 -13.23 26.98 7.93
N TYR A 568 -12.83 27.08 9.20
CA TYR A 568 -11.56 26.52 9.66
C TYR A 568 -11.52 24.99 9.59
N ALA A 569 -12.61 24.30 9.94
CA ALA A 569 -12.69 22.85 9.83
C ALA A 569 -12.55 22.37 8.37
N LYS A 570 -13.17 23.08 7.41
CA LYS A 570 -13.04 22.77 5.98
C LYS A 570 -11.63 23.04 5.45
N GLU A 571 -10.99 24.15 5.88
CA GLU A 571 -9.60 24.42 5.50
C GLU A 571 -8.66 23.35 6.07
N ALA A 572 -8.84 22.95 7.33
CA ALA A 572 -8.10 21.84 7.94
C ALA A 572 -8.28 20.54 7.16
N LEU A 573 -9.52 20.21 6.78
CA LEU A 573 -9.82 18.99 6.00
C LEU A 573 -9.11 18.98 4.64
N ARG A 574 -9.07 20.11 3.91
CA ARG A 574 -8.34 20.21 2.64
C ARG A 574 -6.84 19.91 2.82
N LEU A 575 -6.22 20.47 3.86
CA LEU A 575 -4.81 20.23 4.16
C LEU A 575 -4.56 18.76 4.54
N LYS A 576 -5.42 18.18 5.37
CA LYS A 576 -5.34 16.76 5.76
C LYS A 576 -5.52 15.83 4.59
N HIS A 577 -6.45 16.13 3.68
CA HIS A 577 -6.66 15.36 2.47
C HIS A 577 -5.43 15.40 1.54
N ALA A 578 -4.84 16.59 1.34
CA ALA A 578 -3.62 16.73 0.54
C ALA A 578 -2.42 15.95 1.12
N LEU A 579 -2.37 15.77 2.44
CA LEU A 579 -1.37 14.97 3.14
C LEU A 579 -1.79 13.49 3.26
N ARG A 580 -2.98 13.11 2.81
CA ARG A 580 -3.58 11.78 3.05
C ARG A 580 -3.47 11.34 4.51
N ASP A 581 -3.82 12.23 5.44
CA ASP A 581 -3.81 11.98 6.89
C ASP A 581 -5.22 11.53 7.35
N PRO A 582 -5.52 10.22 7.40
CA PRO A 582 -6.87 9.73 7.68
C PRO A 582 -7.31 10.05 9.12
N LEU A 583 -6.39 10.03 10.08
CA LEU A 583 -6.68 10.40 11.47
C LEU A 583 -7.12 11.86 11.57
N GLY A 584 -6.39 12.76 10.93
CA GLY A 584 -6.75 14.17 10.91
C GLY A 584 -8.03 14.45 10.14
N MET A 585 -8.28 13.73 9.04
CA MET A 585 -9.53 13.83 8.28
C MET A 585 -10.74 13.40 9.13
N ALA A 586 -10.65 12.28 9.84
CA ALA A 586 -11.73 11.82 10.73
C ALA A 586 -12.11 12.89 11.75
N TRP A 587 -11.12 13.50 12.42
CA TRP A 587 -11.36 14.59 13.37
C TRP A 587 -11.97 15.84 12.72
N CYS A 588 -11.59 16.17 11.50
CA CYS A 588 -12.22 17.32 10.79
C CYS A 588 -13.68 17.03 10.45
N VAL A 589 -14.00 15.80 10.04
CA VAL A 589 -15.39 15.38 9.76
C VAL A 589 -16.23 15.39 11.04
N GLU A 590 -15.69 14.96 12.19
CA GLU A 590 -16.38 15.03 13.49
C GLU A 590 -16.84 16.46 13.82
N ILE A 591 -15.97 17.45 13.68
CA ILE A 591 -16.35 18.85 13.89
C ILE A 591 -17.45 19.29 12.91
N LEU A 592 -17.39 18.88 11.65
CA LEU A 592 -18.43 19.20 10.66
C LEU A 592 -19.76 18.52 10.96
N ILE A 593 -19.76 17.32 11.56
CA ILE A 593 -20.97 16.68 12.12
C ILE A 593 -21.61 17.56 13.17
N TRP A 594 -20.82 18.04 14.15
CA TRP A 594 -21.33 18.88 15.22
C TRP A 594 -21.91 20.19 14.68
N ALA A 595 -21.27 20.78 13.64
CA ALA A 595 -21.79 21.98 12.98
C ALA A 595 -23.13 21.71 12.27
N ALA A 596 -23.24 20.63 11.49
CA ALA A 596 -24.46 20.27 10.78
C ALA A 596 -25.63 19.99 11.76
N ALA A 597 -25.37 19.17 12.78
CA ALA A 597 -26.37 18.79 13.77
C ALA A 597 -26.85 20.01 14.65
N THR A 598 -25.96 20.96 14.89
CA THR A 598 -26.34 22.21 15.62
C THR A 598 -27.19 23.12 14.75
N ARG A 599 -27.06 23.11 13.43
CA ARG A 599 -27.90 23.83 12.47
C ARG A 599 -29.19 23.11 12.11
N ASP A 600 -29.48 21.95 12.75
CA ASP A 600 -30.61 21.07 12.47
C ASP A 600 -30.58 20.44 11.05
N ASP A 601 -29.42 20.49 10.36
CA ASP A 601 -29.21 19.70 9.13
C ASP A 601 -28.84 18.25 9.47
N LEU A 602 -29.85 17.54 10.02
CA LEU A 602 -29.65 16.22 10.60
C LEU A 602 -29.40 15.12 9.55
N ARG A 603 -29.91 15.31 8.32
CA ARG A 603 -29.62 14.38 7.23
C ARG A 603 -28.15 14.47 6.81
N ARG A 604 -27.61 15.67 6.65
CA ARG A 604 -26.20 15.89 6.37
C ARG A 604 -25.33 15.34 7.51
N ALA A 605 -25.70 15.59 8.76
CA ALA A 605 -25.01 15.03 9.90
C ALA A 605 -24.97 13.50 9.85
N ALA A 606 -26.06 12.82 9.48
CA ALA A 606 -26.12 11.37 9.36
C ALA A 606 -25.20 10.84 8.25
N VAL A 607 -25.11 11.49 7.09
CA VAL A 607 -24.16 11.13 6.02
C VAL A 607 -22.72 11.32 6.48
N LEU A 608 -22.41 12.47 7.15
CA LEU A 608 -21.09 12.73 7.71
C LEU A 608 -20.70 11.72 8.80
N PHE A 609 -21.65 11.20 9.60
CA PHE A 609 -21.40 10.09 10.52
C PHE A 609 -20.92 8.83 9.77
N GLY A 610 -21.57 8.50 8.64
CA GLY A 610 -21.14 7.38 7.82
C GLY A 610 -19.71 7.55 7.27
N ILE A 611 -19.37 8.77 6.84
CA ILE A 611 -18.00 9.12 6.41
C ILE A 611 -17.01 8.99 7.57
N ALA A 612 -17.34 9.53 8.74
CA ALA A 612 -16.48 9.46 9.92
C ALA A 612 -16.25 7.98 10.34
N GLU A 613 -17.32 7.17 10.40
CA GLU A 613 -17.21 5.75 10.71
C GLU A 613 -16.28 5.01 9.74
N ALA A 614 -16.40 5.26 8.41
CA ALA A 614 -15.51 4.66 7.41
C ALA A 614 -14.04 5.08 7.62
N LEU A 615 -13.79 6.36 7.94
CA LEU A 615 -12.44 6.84 8.25
C LEU A 615 -11.90 6.22 9.54
N TRP A 616 -12.73 6.10 10.60
CA TRP A 616 -12.34 5.45 11.85
C TRP A 616 -12.09 3.96 11.66
N GLU A 617 -12.90 3.26 10.85
CA GLU A 617 -12.66 1.86 10.49
C GLU A 617 -11.33 1.67 9.76
N GLN A 618 -10.97 2.58 8.85
CA GLN A 618 -9.70 2.56 8.12
C GLN A 618 -8.47 2.66 9.03
N ILE A 619 -8.60 3.36 10.17
CA ILE A 619 -7.50 3.56 11.13
C ILE A 619 -7.58 2.63 12.36
N GLY A 620 -8.32 1.54 12.27
CA GLY A 620 -8.40 0.54 13.32
C GLY A 620 -9.44 0.80 14.40
N GLY A 621 -10.42 1.67 14.13
CA GLY A 621 -11.53 2.00 15.03
C GLY A 621 -11.32 3.32 15.79
N SER A 622 -12.31 3.72 16.58
CA SER A 622 -12.29 4.97 17.35
C SER A 622 -11.14 4.98 18.37
N VAL A 623 -10.07 5.65 18.04
CA VAL A 623 -8.86 5.76 18.87
C VAL A 623 -8.93 6.94 19.83
N ALA A 624 -9.99 7.74 19.76
CA ALA A 624 -10.09 8.93 20.61
C ALA A 624 -10.22 8.57 22.08
N PRO A 625 -9.15 8.69 22.87
CA PRO A 625 -9.27 8.59 24.32
C PRO A 625 -10.00 9.81 24.91
N TRP A 626 -10.34 10.83 24.10
CA TRP A 626 -11.04 12.03 24.56
C TRP A 626 -12.52 11.73 24.78
N THR A 627 -12.85 11.43 26.04
CA THR A 627 -14.17 11.01 26.50
C THR A 627 -15.26 12.06 26.18
N THR A 628 -14.94 13.33 26.37
CA THR A 628 -15.87 14.45 26.15
C THR A 628 -16.29 14.58 24.67
N ALA A 629 -15.36 14.46 23.72
CA ALA A 629 -15.69 14.51 22.28
C ALA A 629 -16.59 13.35 21.87
N ARG A 630 -16.33 12.13 22.37
CA ARG A 630 -17.19 10.96 22.12
C ARG A 630 -18.60 11.16 22.63
N GLU A 631 -18.75 11.84 23.78
CA GLU A 631 -20.06 12.13 24.34
C GLU A 631 -20.83 13.13 23.46
N TRP A 632 -20.18 14.17 22.95
CA TRP A 632 -20.79 15.11 22.00
C TRP A 632 -21.26 14.39 20.72
N THR A 633 -20.40 13.60 20.11
CA THR A 633 -20.74 12.83 18.92
C THR A 633 -21.93 11.92 19.15
N ARG A 634 -21.97 11.18 20.29
CA ARG A 634 -23.09 10.32 20.67
C ARG A 634 -24.40 11.09 20.82
N GLN A 635 -24.38 12.26 21.48
CA GLN A 635 -25.55 13.12 21.65
C GLN A 635 -26.13 13.54 20.30
N TYR A 636 -25.27 13.98 19.36
CA TYR A 636 -25.72 14.40 18.03
C TYR A 636 -26.20 13.21 17.18
N GLN A 637 -25.61 12.05 17.31
CA GLN A 637 -26.06 10.83 16.65
C GLN A 637 -27.46 10.43 17.13
N THR A 638 -27.70 10.49 18.44
CA THR A 638 -29.03 10.24 19.02
C THR A 638 -30.04 11.28 18.49
N LYS A 639 -29.70 12.57 18.50
CA LYS A 639 -30.55 13.64 17.96
C LYS A 639 -30.95 13.39 16.50
N ALA A 640 -29.97 12.98 15.66
CA ALA A 640 -30.23 12.70 14.25
C ALA A 640 -31.16 11.48 14.08
N ARG A 641 -30.95 10.43 14.86
CA ARG A 641 -31.80 9.21 14.83
C ARG A 641 -33.24 9.49 15.27
N ASP A 642 -33.41 10.27 16.34
CA ASP A 642 -34.74 10.60 16.88
C ASP A 642 -35.54 11.46 15.91
N ALA A 643 -34.89 12.40 15.23
CA ALA A 643 -35.55 13.30 14.30
C ALA A 643 -35.85 12.71 12.92
N LEU A 644 -34.93 11.93 12.37
CA LEU A 644 -35.08 11.32 11.03
C LEU A 644 -35.84 9.98 11.05
N GLY A 645 -35.91 9.33 12.21
CA GLY A 645 -36.31 7.93 12.33
C GLY A 645 -35.16 6.98 11.96
N SER A 646 -35.18 5.77 12.56
CA SER A 646 -34.08 4.81 12.44
C SER A 646 -33.76 4.42 10.99
N LEU A 647 -34.77 4.20 10.14
CA LEU A 647 -34.57 3.76 8.75
C LEU A 647 -33.92 4.83 7.89
N ALA A 648 -34.37 6.08 7.98
CA ALA A 648 -33.82 7.18 7.18
C ALA A 648 -32.42 7.60 7.67
N CYS A 649 -32.19 7.53 8.98
CA CYS A 649 -30.87 7.77 9.57
C CYS A 649 -29.86 6.71 9.11
N GLU A 650 -30.23 5.44 9.15
CA GLU A 650 -29.39 4.34 8.69
C GLU A 650 -29.09 4.43 7.19
N ALA A 651 -30.09 4.74 6.37
CA ALA A 651 -29.88 4.94 4.92
C ALA A 651 -28.90 6.07 4.62
N ALA A 652 -28.95 7.19 5.37
CA ALA A 652 -28.02 8.30 5.22
C ALA A 652 -26.60 7.92 5.68
N LEU A 653 -26.47 7.20 6.78
CA LEU A 653 -25.19 6.68 7.28
C LEU A 653 -24.56 5.73 6.25
N GLN A 654 -25.32 4.77 5.73
CA GLN A 654 -24.83 3.86 4.69
C GLN A 654 -24.46 4.57 3.39
N GLN A 655 -25.11 5.68 3.06
CA GLN A 655 -24.70 6.53 1.94
C GLN A 655 -23.28 7.09 2.18
N GLY A 656 -22.99 7.60 3.36
CA GLY A 656 -21.67 8.13 3.71
C GLY A 656 -20.58 7.07 3.69
N LYS A 657 -20.86 5.85 4.20
CA LYS A 657 -19.91 4.71 4.17
C LYS A 657 -19.52 4.24 2.77
N ARG A 658 -20.37 4.46 1.78
CA ARG A 658 -20.12 4.03 0.39
C ARG A 658 -19.28 5.00 -0.43
N PHE A 659 -19.05 6.20 0.06
CA PHE A 659 -18.22 7.16 -0.65
C PHE A 659 -16.77 6.70 -0.74
N THR A 660 -16.15 6.91 -1.89
CA THR A 660 -14.69 6.93 -2.01
C THR A 660 -14.14 8.08 -1.16
N LEU A 661 -12.84 8.05 -0.85
CA LEU A 661 -12.22 9.11 -0.05
C LEU A 661 -12.44 10.50 -0.65
N ASP A 662 -12.25 10.64 -1.97
CA ASP A 662 -12.42 11.92 -2.67
C ASP A 662 -13.89 12.39 -2.65
N GLU A 663 -14.86 11.49 -2.84
CA GLU A 663 -16.28 11.79 -2.73
C GLU A 663 -16.67 12.20 -1.31
N ALA A 664 -16.14 11.52 -0.29
CA ALA A 664 -16.36 11.82 1.12
C ALA A 664 -15.87 13.23 1.47
N VAL A 665 -14.65 13.58 1.03
CA VAL A 665 -14.08 14.91 1.24
C VAL A 665 -14.85 15.98 0.47
N ALA A 666 -15.19 15.74 -0.80
CA ALA A 666 -16.00 16.67 -1.60
C ALA A 666 -17.37 16.93 -0.95
N TYR A 667 -18.04 15.90 -0.44
CA TYR A 667 -19.29 16.03 0.29
C TYR A 667 -19.12 16.85 1.60
N ALA A 668 -18.08 16.55 2.37
CA ALA A 668 -17.80 17.26 3.62
C ALA A 668 -17.49 18.74 3.39
N LEU A 669 -16.84 19.08 2.27
CA LEU A 669 -16.49 20.45 1.88
C LEU A 669 -17.65 21.24 1.24
N ASP A 670 -18.80 20.62 0.93
CA ASP A 670 -19.89 21.19 0.11
C ASP A 670 -19.43 21.61 -1.31
N ASP A 671 -18.39 20.98 -1.83
CA ASP A 671 -17.84 21.31 -3.15
C ASP A 671 -18.58 20.57 -4.29
N GLN A 672 -19.55 19.72 -3.96
CA GLN A 672 -20.46 19.13 -4.95
C GLN A 672 -21.62 20.11 -5.26
N PRO A 673 -21.98 20.29 -6.53
CA PRO A 673 -23.23 20.96 -6.83
C PRO A 673 -24.34 20.16 -6.14
N HIS A 674 -25.15 20.82 -5.33
CA HIS A 674 -26.34 20.24 -4.72
C HIS A 674 -27.18 19.65 -5.86
N THR A 675 -27.07 18.37 -6.09
CA THR A 675 -28.13 17.66 -6.80
C THR A 675 -29.34 17.80 -5.88
N PRO A 676 -30.41 18.49 -6.29
CA PRO A 676 -31.58 18.62 -5.41
C PRO A 676 -31.99 17.22 -4.98
N PRO A 677 -32.56 17.08 -3.75
CA PRO A 677 -32.93 15.78 -3.23
C PRO A 677 -33.68 15.06 -4.34
N VAL A 678 -33.14 13.91 -4.76
CA VAL A 678 -33.89 13.02 -5.64
C VAL A 678 -35.17 12.75 -4.87
N SER A 679 -36.25 13.35 -5.32
CA SER A 679 -37.60 12.99 -4.90
C SER A 679 -37.65 11.48 -4.94
N PRO A 680 -38.34 10.80 -4.02
CA PRO A 680 -38.48 9.35 -4.09
C PRO A 680 -38.79 8.99 -5.54
N PRO A 681 -38.10 8.00 -6.12
CA PRO A 681 -38.16 7.77 -7.56
C PRO A 681 -39.64 7.75 -7.95
N ALA A 682 -40.04 8.74 -8.77
CA ALA A 682 -41.29 8.63 -9.51
C ALA A 682 -41.22 7.28 -10.20
N ALA A 683 -42.29 6.53 -10.12
CA ALA A 683 -42.39 5.21 -10.71
C ALA A 683 -41.70 5.16 -12.06
N PRO A 684 -40.86 4.17 -12.34
CA PRO A 684 -39.99 4.11 -13.51
C PRO A 684 -40.85 4.14 -14.78
N SER A 685 -40.91 5.28 -15.44
CA SER A 685 -41.38 5.37 -16.81
C SER A 685 -40.14 5.39 -17.71
N GLU A 686 -39.60 4.24 -17.95
CA GLU A 686 -38.94 3.78 -19.17
C GLU A 686 -38.16 2.52 -18.83
N LEU A 687 -38.59 1.41 -19.39
CA LEU A 687 -37.98 0.09 -19.27
C LEU A 687 -36.51 0.16 -19.67
N PRO A 688 -35.58 -0.39 -18.89
CA PRO A 688 -34.13 -0.35 -19.20
C PRO A 688 -33.76 -1.24 -20.40
N LEU A 689 -34.77 -1.84 -21.04
CA LEU A 689 -34.62 -2.71 -22.20
C LEU A 689 -34.81 -1.95 -23.49
N THR A 690 -33.97 -2.20 -24.48
CA THR A 690 -34.19 -1.72 -25.85
C THR A 690 -35.47 -2.31 -26.39
N ARG A 691 -36.09 -1.67 -27.42
CA ARG A 691 -37.30 -2.17 -28.07
C ARG A 691 -37.20 -3.65 -28.47
N ARG A 692 -36.03 -4.10 -28.94
CA ARG A 692 -35.81 -5.48 -29.35
C ARG A 692 -35.68 -6.43 -28.14
N GLU A 693 -35.04 -5.99 -27.09
CA GLU A 693 -34.96 -6.75 -25.81
C GLU A 693 -36.35 -6.86 -25.16
N SER A 694 -37.17 -5.82 -25.21
CA SER A 694 -38.56 -5.88 -24.72
C SER A 694 -39.42 -6.86 -25.53
N GLU A 695 -39.26 -6.94 -26.82
CA GLU A 695 -39.94 -7.94 -27.68
C GLU A 695 -39.52 -9.38 -27.25
N VAL A 696 -38.22 -9.61 -27.06
CA VAL A 696 -37.70 -10.90 -26.59
C VAL A 696 -38.19 -11.22 -25.20
N ALA A 697 -38.20 -10.29 -24.24
CA ALA A 697 -38.67 -10.48 -22.88
C ALA A 697 -40.15 -10.87 -22.84
N LYS A 698 -41.01 -10.27 -23.66
CA LYS A 698 -42.44 -10.64 -23.80
C LYS A 698 -42.62 -12.07 -24.35
N LEU A 699 -41.77 -12.50 -25.28
CA LEU A 699 -41.81 -13.87 -25.80
C LEU A 699 -41.27 -14.88 -24.77
N VAL A 700 -40.33 -14.50 -23.93
CA VAL A 700 -39.86 -15.27 -22.77
C VAL A 700 -41.01 -15.46 -21.76
N ALA A 701 -41.74 -14.38 -21.46
CA ALA A 701 -42.90 -14.42 -20.56
C ALA A 701 -44.03 -15.34 -21.09
N ASN A 702 -44.18 -15.45 -22.40
CA ASN A 702 -45.10 -16.38 -23.05
C ASN A 702 -44.61 -17.84 -23.09
N GLY A 703 -43.47 -18.15 -22.42
CA GLY A 703 -42.93 -19.51 -22.29
C GLY A 703 -42.14 -20.03 -23.49
N MET A 704 -41.88 -19.19 -24.52
CA MET A 704 -41.24 -19.63 -25.76
C MET A 704 -39.74 -19.93 -25.56
N SER A 705 -39.24 -21.03 -26.10
CA SER A 705 -37.83 -21.39 -26.13
C SER A 705 -37.01 -20.46 -27.05
N ASN A 706 -35.68 -20.40 -26.91
CA ASN A 706 -34.83 -19.59 -27.78
C ASN A 706 -34.95 -19.94 -29.27
N LYS A 707 -35.32 -21.19 -29.58
CA LYS A 707 -35.61 -21.64 -30.96
C LYS A 707 -36.89 -21.02 -31.49
N GLU A 708 -37.96 -20.99 -30.69
CA GLU A 708 -39.26 -20.41 -31.06
C GLU A 708 -39.17 -18.88 -31.14
N ILE A 709 -38.43 -18.23 -30.20
CA ILE A 709 -38.16 -16.81 -30.25
C ILE A 709 -37.39 -16.44 -31.52
N ALA A 710 -36.39 -17.23 -31.89
CA ALA A 710 -35.63 -17.03 -33.14
C ALA A 710 -36.50 -17.12 -34.38
N ALA A 711 -37.42 -18.09 -34.41
CA ALA A 711 -38.40 -18.26 -35.50
C ALA A 711 -39.41 -17.10 -35.53
N ALA A 712 -39.96 -16.71 -34.37
CA ALA A 712 -40.96 -15.63 -34.26
C ALA A 712 -40.39 -14.25 -34.69
N LEU A 713 -39.10 -14.00 -34.39
CA LEU A 713 -38.43 -12.73 -34.67
C LEU A 713 -37.58 -12.73 -35.94
N VAL A 714 -37.52 -13.85 -36.66
CA VAL A 714 -36.75 -14.08 -37.89
C VAL A 714 -35.28 -13.74 -37.71
N ILE A 715 -34.67 -14.29 -36.62
CA ILE A 715 -33.25 -14.13 -36.28
C ILE A 715 -32.58 -15.49 -36.07
N ALA A 716 -31.25 -15.50 -36.03
CA ALA A 716 -30.51 -16.72 -35.70
C ALA A 716 -30.75 -17.12 -34.23
N ARG A 717 -30.81 -18.40 -33.95
CA ARG A 717 -30.96 -18.93 -32.55
C ARG A 717 -29.94 -18.35 -31.60
N ARG A 718 -28.66 -18.22 -32.02
CA ARG A 718 -27.57 -17.63 -31.25
C ARG A 718 -27.82 -16.14 -30.93
N THR A 719 -28.47 -15.41 -31.78
CA THR A 719 -28.88 -14.01 -31.58
C THR A 719 -30.00 -13.92 -30.52
N ALA A 720 -30.95 -14.85 -30.52
CA ALA A 720 -32.00 -14.92 -29.51
C ALA A 720 -31.42 -15.29 -28.13
N GLU A 721 -30.45 -16.20 -28.08
CA GLU A 721 -29.70 -16.55 -26.87
C GLU A 721 -28.97 -15.34 -26.29
N ALA A 722 -28.24 -14.58 -27.13
CA ALA A 722 -27.53 -13.36 -26.74
C ALA A 722 -28.49 -12.28 -26.19
N HIS A 723 -29.68 -12.10 -26.81
CA HIS A 723 -30.67 -11.15 -26.29
C HIS A 723 -31.20 -11.56 -24.92
N VAL A 724 -31.47 -12.83 -24.68
CA VAL A 724 -31.91 -13.33 -23.36
C VAL A 724 -30.83 -13.12 -22.30
N GLU A 725 -29.56 -13.36 -22.63
CA GLU A 725 -28.41 -13.15 -21.75
C GLU A 725 -28.19 -11.65 -21.41
N HIS A 726 -28.35 -10.77 -22.41
CA HIS A 726 -28.31 -9.32 -22.20
C HIS A 726 -29.47 -8.83 -21.31
N ILE A 727 -30.67 -9.37 -21.46
CA ILE A 727 -31.83 -9.03 -20.62
C ILE A 727 -31.56 -9.46 -19.16
N LEU A 728 -31.05 -10.68 -18.94
CA LEU A 728 -30.69 -11.17 -17.61
C LEU A 728 -29.65 -10.24 -16.97
N THR A 729 -28.61 -9.86 -17.72
CA THR A 729 -27.54 -8.97 -17.22
C THR A 729 -28.08 -7.56 -16.91
N LYS A 730 -28.93 -6.98 -17.78
CA LYS A 730 -29.46 -5.62 -17.58
C LYS A 730 -30.44 -5.52 -16.41
N LEU A 731 -31.20 -6.58 -16.17
CA LEU A 731 -32.17 -6.63 -15.08
C LEU A 731 -31.61 -7.23 -13.78
N GLY A 732 -30.36 -7.68 -13.80
CA GLY A 732 -29.74 -8.33 -12.64
C GLY A 732 -30.33 -9.70 -12.30
N PHE A 733 -30.93 -10.40 -13.28
CA PHE A 733 -31.57 -11.69 -13.10
C PHE A 733 -30.62 -12.86 -13.39
N THR A 734 -30.83 -13.96 -12.68
CA THR A 734 -30.02 -15.18 -12.82
C THR A 734 -30.72 -16.30 -13.54
N SER A 735 -32.04 -16.15 -13.79
CA SER A 735 -32.85 -17.18 -14.44
C SER A 735 -33.90 -16.59 -15.40
N ARG A 736 -34.21 -17.36 -16.43
CA ARG A 736 -35.23 -17.03 -17.42
C ARG A 736 -36.64 -16.89 -16.79
N ALA A 737 -36.92 -17.63 -15.70
CA ALA A 737 -38.16 -17.52 -14.97
C ALA A 737 -38.35 -16.12 -14.34
N GLN A 738 -37.28 -15.49 -13.90
CA GLN A 738 -37.34 -14.14 -13.36
C GLN A 738 -37.69 -13.08 -14.41
N ILE A 739 -37.27 -13.23 -15.67
CA ILE A 739 -37.74 -12.39 -16.78
C ILE A 739 -39.24 -12.54 -16.98
N ALA A 740 -39.75 -13.76 -16.92
CA ALA A 740 -41.16 -14.03 -17.11
C ALA A 740 -42.02 -13.43 -15.96
N SER A 741 -41.59 -13.62 -14.71
CA SER A 741 -42.24 -13.03 -13.52
C SER A 741 -42.28 -11.51 -13.61
N TRP A 742 -41.14 -10.89 -13.93
CA TRP A 742 -40.99 -9.45 -14.05
C TRP A 742 -41.91 -8.84 -15.13
N ILE A 743 -42.02 -9.44 -16.31
CA ILE A 743 -42.94 -9.00 -17.37
C ILE A 743 -44.42 -9.15 -16.95
N THR A 744 -44.74 -10.20 -16.18
CA THR A 744 -46.11 -10.41 -15.69
C THR A 744 -46.49 -9.34 -14.66
N GLU A 745 -45.57 -9.01 -13.73
CA GLU A 745 -45.77 -7.94 -12.75
C GLU A 745 -45.91 -6.55 -13.40
N GLN A 746 -45.24 -6.30 -14.49
CA GLN A 746 -45.34 -5.05 -15.26
C GLN A 746 -46.68 -4.95 -15.99
N ARG A 747 -47.25 -6.07 -16.43
CA ARG A 747 -48.56 -6.12 -17.07
C ARG A 747 -49.72 -5.89 -16.09
N ASP A 748 -49.54 -6.26 -14.84
CA ASP A 748 -50.56 -6.06 -13.80
C ASP A 748 -50.55 -4.63 -13.23
N LEU A 749 -49.53 -3.83 -13.63
CA LEU A 749 -49.39 -2.43 -13.26
C LEU A 749 -49.81 -1.44 -14.38
N GLU A 750 -49.99 -1.90 -15.64
CA GLU A 750 -50.62 -1.18 -16.74
C GLU A 750 -52.15 -1.45 -16.80
#